data_e8a9ca28e6cd4b68ced6ddea30065b1a
#
_entry.id   e8a9ca28e6cd4b68ced6ddea30065b1a
#
_cell.length_a   1.000
_cell.length_b   1.000
_cell.length_c   1.000
_cell.angle_alpha   90.00
_cell.angle_beta   90.00
_cell.angle_gamma   90.00
#
_symmetry.space_group_name_H-M   'P 1'
#
loop_
_entity.id
_entity.type
_entity.pdbx_description
1 polymer ?
#
loop_
_entity_poly.entity_id
_entity_poly.type
_entity_poly.pdbx_seq_one_letter_code
_entity_poly.pdbx_strand_id
1 'polypeptide(L)'
;MPRNHFFIICVLLALAQITAVSADDLNNNPLAIESSLPYHYPRFDKIKDEHFVPAIEAGMREQLKEIEPIANGSDKPTFDNTIVALERTGRLLDRAQRTFSNLNACDTNPTRQKIEKEMAPKLSAHRDQIFLNPKLFARVQELYDKRDKLGLDPEAAYLLERYYKDFVRAGAKLSDADKEKLKKINAELATLQAQFEQNVLKERNASSVVVDRKEELAGLTNDQMAGVVAAAKAEHKEGKFVIQLQNTTGQPLLGSLQDRPLRERIMQTSLSRNSKGGEFDTRNIVLRTAQLRAEEAKLLGYANWAAYQLEDQTAHDVPTVNKLLADLAPPAVANAKREAADMQKIVDEEKGGFQIAACDWDFYSEKVRKAKYAFDESELRPYNELNHVIIDGVFYAAGKLYGLTFKERHDLPIYQPDVRVFEVYDRDGKPLAIFIGDYYARPSKRGGAWMNAYVQQSALFGTKPVVANHLNIPKPPHGEPTLLTQDEVRTAFHEFGHALHGMFSNVKYPRFSGTSVPRDFVEYPSQVNEMWARWPDVLKNYAKHYKTGEPMPQALLDKVKAAEKFNQGFKTTEYLSASLLDQAWHQLNPSQIPKDAVAFEADARRKAGVDFAPVPPRYRSFYFSHAFAAGYSAGYYSYIWSEVLDADTVQWIKEHGGLKRENGDRFREMLLSQGGSADALGLFKNFVGRNPYIEPLLKRRGLDRAPSD
;
A
#
# COMPACT_ATOMS: atom_id res chain seq x y z
N MET A 1 -66.21 -40.38 -9.18
CA MET A 1 -65.99 -39.39 -8.09
C MET A 1 -64.48 -39.30 -7.90
N PRO A 2 -63.82 -38.23 -8.34
CA PRO A 2 -62.39 -38.04 -8.07
C PRO A 2 -62.23 -37.12 -6.84
N ARG A 3 -61.30 -37.51 -5.95
CA ARG A 3 -60.84 -36.75 -4.79
C ARG A 3 -59.80 -35.71 -5.19
N ASN A 4 -60.14 -34.45 -4.93
CA ASN A 4 -59.21 -33.31 -5.01
C ASN A 4 -58.21 -33.37 -3.83
N HIS A 5 -56.92 -33.38 -4.15
CA HIS A 5 -55.87 -33.09 -3.17
C HIS A 5 -55.40 -31.62 -3.36
N PHE A 6 -55.72 -30.82 -2.39
CA PHE A 6 -55.14 -29.48 -2.22
C PHE A 6 -53.70 -29.63 -1.69
N PHE A 7 -52.73 -29.22 -2.49
CA PHE A 7 -51.35 -29.00 -2.03
C PHE A 7 -51.25 -27.58 -1.46
N ILE A 8 -51.10 -27.47 -0.15
CA ILE A 8 -50.75 -26.23 0.55
C ILE A 8 -49.23 -26.07 0.45
N ILE A 9 -48.80 -25.11 -0.38
CA ILE A 9 -47.37 -24.69 -0.41
C ILE A 9 -47.19 -23.73 0.76
N CYS A 10 -46.54 -24.23 1.83
CA CYS A 10 -46.01 -23.39 2.88
C CYS A 10 -44.73 -22.71 2.37
N VAL A 11 -44.84 -21.44 1.96
CA VAL A 11 -43.67 -20.57 1.77
C VAL A 11 -43.14 -20.20 3.15
N LEU A 12 -42.04 -20.86 3.57
CA LEU A 12 -41.27 -20.46 4.72
C LEU A 12 -40.52 -19.17 4.36
N LEU A 13 -41.03 -18.04 4.76
CA LEU A 13 -40.33 -16.79 4.90
C LEU A 13 -39.30 -16.98 6.04
N ALA A 14 -38.07 -17.21 5.71
CA ALA A 14 -36.94 -17.08 6.62
C ALA A 14 -36.75 -15.57 6.91
N LEU A 15 -37.45 -15.07 7.90
CA LEU A 15 -37.11 -13.80 8.53
C LEU A 15 -35.73 -13.99 9.18
N ALA A 16 -34.69 -13.42 8.55
CA ALA A 16 -33.40 -13.24 9.20
C ALA A 16 -33.67 -12.39 10.47
N GLN A 17 -33.59 -13.02 11.63
CA GLN A 17 -33.58 -12.31 12.90
C GLN A 17 -32.31 -11.45 12.92
N ILE A 18 -32.47 -10.16 12.60
CA ILE A 18 -31.50 -9.14 12.98
C ILE A 18 -31.60 -9.09 14.51
N THR A 19 -30.73 -9.81 15.20
CA THR A 19 -30.53 -9.64 16.63
C THR A 19 -30.11 -8.20 16.84
N ALA A 20 -31.01 -7.38 17.34
CA ALA A 20 -30.69 -6.01 17.75
C ALA A 20 -29.56 -6.12 18.78
N VAL A 21 -28.39 -5.54 18.45
CA VAL A 21 -27.28 -5.39 19.39
C VAL A 21 -27.86 -4.70 20.64
N SER A 22 -27.81 -5.35 21.78
CA SER A 22 -28.37 -4.79 23.00
C SER A 22 -27.53 -3.58 23.45
N ALA A 23 -28.16 -2.64 24.15
CA ALA A 23 -27.44 -1.51 24.73
C ALA A 23 -26.31 -1.99 25.68
N ASP A 24 -26.46 -3.16 26.28
CA ASP A 24 -25.47 -3.77 27.17
C ASP A 24 -24.22 -4.24 26.44
N ASP A 25 -24.32 -4.64 25.15
CA ASP A 25 -23.18 -5.05 24.33
C ASP A 25 -22.22 -3.87 24.01
N LEU A 26 -22.69 -2.63 24.08
CA LEU A 26 -21.91 -1.43 23.86
C LEU A 26 -21.33 -0.82 25.14
N ASN A 27 -21.98 -0.97 26.26
CA ASN A 27 -21.57 -0.34 27.52
C ASN A 27 -20.17 -0.78 27.98
N ASN A 28 -19.76 -2.00 27.64
CA ASN A 28 -18.44 -2.56 27.99
C ASN A 28 -17.50 -2.69 26.78
N ASN A 29 -17.92 -2.24 25.58
CA ASN A 29 -17.12 -2.36 24.38
C ASN A 29 -16.05 -1.26 24.32
N PRO A 30 -14.74 -1.59 24.35
CA PRO A 30 -13.67 -0.59 24.37
C PRO A 30 -13.60 0.25 23.07
N LEU A 31 -14.26 -0.19 21.99
CA LEU A 31 -14.37 0.57 20.73
C LEU A 31 -15.52 1.58 20.76
N ALA A 32 -16.54 1.38 21.60
CA ALA A 32 -17.68 2.29 21.72
C ALA A 32 -17.30 3.59 22.42
N ILE A 33 -16.30 3.55 23.30
CA ILE A 33 -15.88 4.69 24.11
C ILE A 33 -14.52 5.18 23.56
N GLU A 34 -14.36 6.50 23.46
CA GLU A 34 -13.07 7.09 23.11
C GLU A 34 -12.03 6.75 24.18
N SER A 35 -10.85 6.30 23.75
CA SER A 35 -9.80 5.86 24.66
C SER A 35 -9.30 7.01 25.53
N SER A 36 -9.15 6.78 26.83
CA SER A 36 -8.55 7.72 27.79
C SER A 36 -7.02 7.71 27.78
N LEU A 37 -6.40 6.81 27.01
CA LEU A 37 -4.94 6.82 26.83
C LEU A 37 -4.48 8.06 26.06
N PRO A 38 -3.23 8.47 26.22
CA PRO A 38 -2.68 9.59 25.44
C PRO A 38 -2.98 9.46 23.95
N TYR A 39 -3.35 10.56 23.29
CA TYR A 39 -3.69 10.64 21.86
C TYR A 39 -4.89 9.77 21.45
N HIS A 40 -5.75 9.35 22.39
CA HIS A 40 -6.81 8.37 22.14
C HIS A 40 -6.28 7.02 21.62
N TYR A 41 -5.06 6.68 22.03
CA TYR A 41 -4.37 5.45 21.63
C TYR A 41 -5.26 4.22 21.88
N PRO A 42 -5.40 3.26 20.95
CA PRO A 42 -6.30 2.14 21.11
C PRO A 42 -5.96 1.27 22.32
N ARG A 43 -6.98 0.83 23.01
CA ARG A 43 -6.87 -0.10 24.15
C ARG A 43 -6.66 -1.54 23.66
N PHE A 44 -5.52 -1.81 23.00
CA PHE A 44 -5.22 -3.15 22.47
C PHE A 44 -5.27 -4.25 23.54
N ASP A 45 -5.03 -3.91 24.79
CA ASP A 45 -5.16 -4.80 25.96
C ASP A 45 -6.61 -5.23 26.24
N LYS A 46 -7.60 -4.46 25.79
CA LYS A 46 -9.02 -4.72 26.03
C LYS A 46 -9.82 -5.08 24.80
N ILE A 47 -9.29 -4.75 23.60
CA ILE A 47 -9.97 -5.01 22.35
C ILE A 47 -9.88 -6.50 22.02
N LYS A 48 -11.04 -7.12 21.76
CA LYS A 48 -11.19 -8.51 21.33
C LYS A 48 -11.98 -8.59 20.04
N ASP A 49 -11.89 -9.71 19.34
CA ASP A 49 -12.56 -9.89 18.04
C ASP A 49 -14.09 -9.76 18.14
N GLU A 50 -14.69 -10.19 19.26
CA GLU A 50 -16.12 -10.07 19.54
C GLU A 50 -16.64 -8.63 19.63
N HIS A 51 -15.76 -7.65 19.85
CA HIS A 51 -16.12 -6.23 19.97
C HIS A 51 -16.36 -5.53 18.63
N PHE A 52 -15.81 -6.07 17.52
CA PHE A 52 -15.82 -5.35 16.25
C PHE A 52 -17.20 -5.25 15.61
N VAL A 53 -17.90 -6.37 15.43
CA VAL A 53 -19.22 -6.37 14.76
C VAL A 53 -20.20 -5.46 15.50
N PRO A 54 -20.40 -5.59 16.83
CA PRO A 54 -21.31 -4.71 17.57
C PRO A 54 -20.96 -3.22 17.44
N ALA A 55 -19.66 -2.87 17.52
CA ALA A 55 -19.22 -1.48 17.44
C ALA A 55 -19.38 -0.89 16.03
N ILE A 56 -19.05 -1.65 14.97
CA ILE A 56 -19.19 -1.20 13.58
C ILE A 56 -20.68 -1.03 13.23
N GLU A 57 -21.54 -2.01 13.57
CA GLU A 57 -22.98 -1.92 13.30
C GLU A 57 -23.64 -0.79 14.07
N ALA A 58 -23.24 -0.57 15.32
CA ALA A 58 -23.73 0.56 16.11
C ALA A 58 -23.26 1.89 15.49
N GLY A 59 -21.99 1.98 15.10
CA GLY A 59 -21.46 3.17 14.44
C GLY A 59 -22.14 3.51 13.13
N MET A 60 -22.48 2.50 12.31
CA MET A 60 -23.28 2.73 11.10
C MET A 60 -24.69 3.29 11.43
N ARG A 61 -25.36 2.71 12.42
CA ARG A 61 -26.69 3.21 12.85
C ARG A 61 -26.61 4.62 13.42
N GLU A 62 -25.61 4.92 14.24
CA GLU A 62 -25.40 6.23 14.83
C GLU A 62 -25.13 7.26 13.74
N GLN A 63 -24.23 7.00 12.80
CA GLN A 63 -23.94 7.92 11.72
C GLN A 63 -25.18 8.26 10.87
N LEU A 64 -26.02 7.27 10.55
CA LEU A 64 -27.26 7.55 9.81
C LEU A 64 -28.21 8.44 10.61
N LYS A 65 -28.32 8.27 11.94
CA LYS A 65 -29.10 9.15 12.82
C LYS A 65 -28.54 10.57 12.86
N GLU A 66 -27.21 10.72 12.84
CA GLU A 66 -26.54 12.03 12.78
C GLU A 66 -26.75 12.73 11.43
N ILE A 67 -26.82 11.97 10.34
CA ILE A 67 -27.03 12.48 8.97
C ILE A 67 -28.50 12.88 8.72
N GLU A 68 -29.44 12.19 9.35
CA GLU A 68 -30.88 12.44 9.13
C GLU A 68 -31.27 13.92 9.35
N PRO A 69 -30.92 14.62 10.46
CA PRO A 69 -31.23 16.03 10.64
C PRO A 69 -30.51 16.93 9.65
N ILE A 70 -29.31 16.55 9.16
CA ILE A 70 -28.60 17.30 8.13
C ILE A 70 -29.37 17.21 6.82
N ALA A 71 -29.81 16.03 6.40
CA ALA A 71 -30.50 15.79 5.15
C ALA A 71 -31.93 16.37 5.13
N ASN A 72 -32.64 16.27 6.26
CA ASN A 72 -34.07 16.67 6.36
C ASN A 72 -34.26 18.05 7.03
N GLY A 73 -33.20 18.77 7.40
CA GLY A 73 -33.30 20.07 8.04
C GLY A 73 -34.06 21.09 7.21
N SER A 74 -34.96 21.82 7.85
CA SER A 74 -35.78 22.89 7.22
C SER A 74 -35.01 24.17 6.97
N ASP A 75 -33.89 24.37 7.70
CA ASP A 75 -33.07 25.55 7.57
C ASP A 75 -32.31 25.56 6.24
N LYS A 76 -32.10 26.75 5.70
CA LYS A 76 -31.24 26.90 4.50
C LYS A 76 -29.87 26.28 4.72
N PRO A 77 -29.33 25.58 3.73
CA PRO A 77 -28.00 25.04 3.81
C PRO A 77 -26.97 26.15 4.07
N THR A 78 -26.10 25.93 5.06
CA THR A 78 -24.90 26.70 5.31
C THR A 78 -23.71 25.75 5.32
N PHE A 79 -22.51 26.30 5.19
CA PHE A 79 -21.30 25.48 5.27
C PHE A 79 -21.23 24.72 6.61
N ASP A 80 -21.57 25.39 7.71
CA ASP A 80 -21.53 24.78 9.04
C ASP A 80 -22.60 23.71 9.27
N ASN A 81 -23.90 24.00 8.90
CA ASN A 81 -25.00 23.06 9.17
C ASN A 81 -25.08 21.92 8.15
N THR A 82 -24.20 21.90 7.14
CA THR A 82 -24.19 20.86 6.12
C THR A 82 -22.80 20.21 6.02
N ILE A 83 -21.76 20.93 5.64
CA ILE A 83 -20.44 20.37 5.38
C ILE A 83 -19.69 20.07 6.69
N VAL A 84 -19.59 21.03 7.61
CA VAL A 84 -18.96 20.80 8.91
C VAL A 84 -19.77 19.80 9.74
N ALA A 85 -21.09 19.83 9.63
CA ALA A 85 -21.96 18.85 10.28
C ALA A 85 -21.65 17.43 9.77
N LEU A 86 -21.47 17.22 8.44
CA LEU A 86 -21.06 15.93 7.86
C LEU A 86 -19.69 15.47 8.38
N GLU A 87 -18.70 16.37 8.46
CA GLU A 87 -17.36 16.05 9.04
C GLU A 87 -17.45 15.55 10.50
N ARG A 88 -18.49 15.96 11.23
CA ARG A 88 -18.70 15.55 12.63
C ARG A 88 -19.38 14.21 12.79
N THR A 89 -19.97 13.64 11.73
CA THR A 89 -20.69 12.36 11.80
C THR A 89 -19.77 11.16 11.79
N GLY A 90 -20.24 10.03 12.35
CA GLY A 90 -19.62 8.72 12.19
C GLY A 90 -18.36 8.49 13.01
N ARG A 91 -18.14 9.20 14.09
CA ARG A 91 -16.92 9.05 14.92
C ARG A 91 -16.75 7.66 15.52
N LEU A 92 -17.84 7.04 15.97
CA LEU A 92 -17.83 5.66 16.45
C LEU A 92 -17.45 4.69 15.33
N LEU A 93 -18.08 4.85 14.16
CA LEU A 93 -17.81 4.00 13.00
C LEU A 93 -16.34 4.12 12.56
N ASP A 94 -15.83 5.35 12.41
CA ASP A 94 -14.42 5.58 12.02
C ASP A 94 -13.45 4.90 12.98
N ARG A 95 -13.63 5.07 14.28
CA ARG A 95 -12.78 4.45 15.31
C ARG A 95 -12.83 2.92 15.25
N ALA A 96 -14.02 2.34 15.19
CA ALA A 96 -14.19 0.89 15.19
C ALA A 96 -13.68 0.25 13.90
N GLN A 97 -14.05 0.81 12.74
CA GLN A 97 -13.67 0.31 11.42
C GLN A 97 -12.16 0.48 11.17
N ARG A 98 -11.60 1.62 11.53
CA ARG A 98 -10.16 1.89 11.38
C ARG A 98 -9.32 0.93 12.22
N THR A 99 -9.70 0.74 13.48
CA THR A 99 -9.02 -0.21 14.37
C THR A 99 -9.14 -1.64 13.83
N PHE A 100 -10.34 -2.05 13.38
CA PHE A 100 -10.56 -3.36 12.77
C PHE A 100 -9.68 -3.57 11.52
N SER A 101 -9.77 -2.64 10.56
CA SER A 101 -9.06 -2.77 9.27
C SER A 101 -7.56 -2.84 9.46
N ASN A 102 -7.01 -2.03 10.38
CA ASN A 102 -5.59 -2.02 10.69
C ASN A 102 -5.15 -3.35 11.33
N LEU A 103 -5.86 -3.82 12.34
CA LEU A 103 -5.55 -5.10 12.98
C LEU A 103 -5.76 -6.30 12.04
N ASN A 104 -6.80 -6.27 11.20
CA ASN A 104 -7.01 -7.32 10.20
C ASN A 104 -5.90 -7.37 9.14
N ALA A 105 -5.29 -6.24 8.80
CA ALA A 105 -4.16 -6.21 7.87
C ALA A 105 -2.85 -6.70 8.52
N CYS A 106 -2.57 -6.31 9.77
CA CYS A 106 -1.28 -6.57 10.40
C CYS A 106 -1.25 -7.82 11.30
N ASP A 107 -2.39 -8.30 11.78
CA ASP A 107 -2.48 -9.44 12.70
C ASP A 107 -3.84 -10.17 12.57
N THR A 108 -4.15 -10.68 11.37
CA THR A 108 -5.42 -11.35 11.11
C THR A 108 -5.52 -12.74 11.74
N ASN A 109 -6.75 -13.22 11.86
CA ASN A 109 -7.10 -14.57 12.27
C ASN A 109 -8.41 -15.01 11.59
N PRO A 110 -8.82 -16.29 11.67
CA PRO A 110 -10.05 -16.77 11.05
C PRO A 110 -11.32 -15.99 11.42
N THR A 111 -11.41 -15.50 12.68
CA THR A 111 -12.54 -14.71 13.14
C THR A 111 -12.58 -13.34 12.47
N ARG A 112 -11.45 -12.62 12.40
CA ARG A 112 -11.34 -11.32 11.73
C ARG A 112 -11.61 -11.45 10.22
N GLN A 113 -11.11 -12.51 9.58
CA GLN A 113 -11.39 -12.79 8.17
C GLN A 113 -12.89 -13.03 7.90
N LYS A 114 -13.58 -13.72 8.82
CA LYS A 114 -15.03 -13.89 8.76
C LYS A 114 -15.76 -12.55 8.93
N ILE A 115 -15.36 -11.74 9.91
CA ILE A 115 -15.91 -10.40 10.15
C ILE A 115 -15.74 -9.52 8.92
N GLU A 116 -14.53 -9.48 8.33
CA GLU A 116 -14.26 -8.71 7.11
C GLU A 116 -15.22 -9.08 5.99
N LYS A 117 -15.36 -10.38 5.71
CA LYS A 117 -16.26 -10.89 4.66
C LYS A 117 -17.72 -10.52 4.91
N GLU A 118 -18.16 -10.56 6.17
CA GLU A 118 -19.52 -10.21 6.58
C GLU A 118 -19.76 -8.69 6.49
N MET A 119 -18.81 -7.89 6.95
CA MET A 119 -18.99 -6.45 7.08
C MET A 119 -18.72 -5.68 5.79
N ALA A 120 -17.91 -6.18 4.87
CA ALA A 120 -17.58 -5.49 3.63
C ALA A 120 -18.82 -5.05 2.81
N PRO A 121 -19.78 -5.92 2.48
CA PRO A 121 -21.00 -5.48 1.78
C PRO A 121 -21.90 -4.57 2.63
N LYS A 122 -21.94 -4.73 3.97
CA LYS A 122 -22.74 -3.88 4.85
C LYS A 122 -22.17 -2.45 4.90
N LEU A 123 -20.84 -2.30 4.98
CA LEU A 123 -20.14 -1.01 4.94
C LEU A 123 -20.32 -0.32 3.58
N SER A 124 -20.27 -1.07 2.49
CA SER A 124 -20.55 -0.58 1.15
C SER A 124 -21.99 -0.04 1.05
N ALA A 125 -22.97 -0.82 1.50
CA ALA A 125 -24.38 -0.40 1.51
C ALA A 125 -24.60 0.82 2.41
N HIS A 126 -23.91 0.91 3.55
CA HIS A 126 -23.97 2.07 4.43
C HIS A 126 -23.45 3.34 3.73
N ARG A 127 -22.31 3.24 3.04
CA ARG A 127 -21.78 4.34 2.24
C ARG A 127 -22.75 4.80 1.15
N ASP A 128 -23.37 3.86 0.46
CA ASP A 128 -24.38 4.15 -0.57
C ASP A 128 -25.61 4.88 0.00
N GLN A 129 -26.05 4.54 1.23
CA GLN A 129 -27.14 5.27 1.90
C GLN A 129 -26.81 6.75 2.12
N ILE A 130 -25.55 7.09 2.33
CA ILE A 130 -25.09 8.47 2.54
C ILE A 130 -24.93 9.18 1.20
N PHE A 131 -24.08 8.66 0.32
CA PHE A 131 -23.67 9.36 -0.90
C PHE A 131 -24.73 9.33 -2.02
N LEU A 132 -25.70 8.40 -1.99
CA LEU A 132 -26.82 8.37 -2.92
C LEU A 132 -28.09 9.05 -2.36
N ASN A 133 -28.02 9.66 -1.17
CA ASN A 133 -29.14 10.35 -0.55
C ASN A 133 -29.44 11.66 -1.31
N PRO A 134 -30.63 11.77 -1.98
CA PRO A 134 -30.92 12.92 -2.83
C PRO A 134 -31.12 14.22 -2.06
N LYS A 135 -31.63 14.16 -0.82
CA LYS A 135 -31.83 15.35 0.00
C LYS A 135 -30.49 15.91 0.51
N LEU A 136 -29.60 15.03 0.94
CA LEU A 136 -28.27 15.43 1.36
C LEU A 136 -27.48 16.02 0.20
N PHE A 137 -27.52 15.36 -0.97
CA PHE A 137 -26.88 15.88 -2.17
C PHE A 137 -27.43 17.25 -2.60
N ALA A 138 -28.74 17.46 -2.54
CA ALA A 138 -29.34 18.76 -2.88
C ALA A 138 -28.77 19.91 -2.01
N ARG A 139 -28.56 19.68 -0.72
CA ARG A 139 -27.95 20.68 0.19
C ARG A 139 -26.49 20.96 -0.17
N VAL A 140 -25.73 19.92 -0.46
CA VAL A 140 -24.30 20.05 -0.88
C VAL A 140 -24.23 20.80 -2.23
N GLN A 141 -25.10 20.47 -3.18
CA GLN A 141 -25.16 21.12 -4.49
C GLN A 141 -25.51 22.60 -4.36
N GLU A 142 -26.51 22.97 -3.55
CA GLU A 142 -26.89 24.37 -3.34
C GLU A 142 -25.72 25.21 -2.81
N LEU A 143 -24.92 24.66 -1.90
CA LEU A 143 -23.73 25.34 -1.39
C LEU A 143 -22.65 25.44 -2.47
N TYR A 144 -22.41 24.35 -3.22
CA TYR A 144 -21.42 24.34 -4.28
C TYR A 144 -21.72 25.35 -5.38
N ASP A 145 -22.99 25.48 -5.78
CA ASP A 145 -23.44 26.45 -6.80
C ASP A 145 -23.23 27.92 -6.36
N LYS A 146 -23.17 28.15 -5.06
CA LYS A 146 -22.98 29.48 -4.45
C LYS A 146 -21.58 29.68 -3.85
N ARG A 147 -20.65 28.73 -4.03
CA ARG A 147 -19.34 28.67 -3.35
C ARG A 147 -18.55 29.98 -3.36
N ASP A 148 -18.55 30.68 -4.50
CA ASP A 148 -17.82 31.95 -4.65
C ASP A 148 -18.39 33.12 -3.81
N LYS A 149 -19.61 32.92 -3.25
CA LYS A 149 -20.32 33.92 -2.44
C LYS A 149 -20.34 33.58 -0.95
N LEU A 150 -19.77 32.44 -0.55
CA LEU A 150 -19.81 31.97 0.84
C LEU A 150 -18.73 32.58 1.72
N GLY A 151 -17.70 33.21 1.14
CA GLY A 151 -16.58 33.79 1.91
C GLY A 151 -15.76 32.77 2.69
N LEU A 152 -15.62 31.55 2.18
CA LEU A 152 -14.91 30.44 2.81
C LEU A 152 -13.39 30.67 2.75
N ASP A 153 -12.69 30.22 3.78
CA ASP A 153 -11.24 30.09 3.69
C ASP A 153 -10.83 29.01 2.67
N PRO A 154 -9.58 28.96 2.20
CA PRO A 154 -9.17 28.03 1.15
C PRO A 154 -9.42 26.55 1.47
N GLU A 155 -9.17 26.12 2.73
CA GLU A 155 -9.40 24.74 3.15
C GLU A 155 -10.90 24.38 3.16
N ALA A 156 -11.72 25.30 3.67
CA ALA A 156 -13.19 25.14 3.67
C ALA A 156 -13.77 25.12 2.25
N ALA A 157 -13.30 25.99 1.35
CA ALA A 157 -13.71 26.02 -0.04
C ALA A 157 -13.36 24.71 -0.75
N TYR A 158 -12.16 24.21 -0.52
CA TYR A 158 -11.72 22.92 -1.08
C TYR A 158 -12.49 21.74 -0.49
N LEU A 159 -12.83 21.78 0.80
CA LEU A 159 -13.69 20.77 1.43
C LEU A 159 -15.06 20.69 0.77
N LEU A 160 -15.70 21.82 0.51
CA LEU A 160 -16.98 21.87 -0.19
C LEU A 160 -16.89 21.29 -1.61
N GLU A 161 -15.82 21.64 -2.35
CA GLU A 161 -15.55 21.10 -3.67
C GLU A 161 -15.38 19.57 -3.61
N ARG A 162 -14.61 19.06 -2.65
CA ARG A 162 -14.37 17.62 -2.47
C ARG A 162 -15.67 16.87 -2.14
N TYR A 163 -16.50 17.37 -1.24
CA TYR A 163 -17.79 16.75 -0.95
C TYR A 163 -18.69 16.71 -2.19
N TYR A 164 -18.78 17.80 -2.93
CA TYR A 164 -19.58 17.82 -4.16
C TYR A 164 -19.08 16.78 -5.18
N LYS A 165 -17.77 16.75 -5.43
CA LYS A 165 -17.15 15.76 -6.34
C LYS A 165 -17.42 14.32 -5.87
N ASP A 166 -17.30 14.04 -4.59
CA ASP A 166 -17.53 12.69 -4.06
C ASP A 166 -18.98 12.23 -4.25
N PHE A 167 -19.95 13.09 -3.98
CA PHE A 167 -21.34 12.77 -4.22
C PHE A 167 -21.61 12.49 -5.70
N VAL A 168 -21.08 13.34 -6.60
CA VAL A 168 -21.26 13.16 -8.04
C VAL A 168 -20.59 11.86 -8.51
N ARG A 169 -19.37 11.61 -8.11
CA ARG A 169 -18.60 10.41 -8.45
C ARG A 169 -19.21 9.14 -7.86
N ALA A 170 -19.82 9.23 -6.69
CA ALA A 170 -20.58 8.12 -6.10
C ALA A 170 -21.94 7.86 -6.79
N GLY A 171 -22.35 8.67 -7.78
CA GLY A 171 -23.57 8.46 -8.54
C GLY A 171 -24.81 9.22 -8.02
N ALA A 172 -24.64 10.28 -7.22
CA ALA A 172 -25.76 11.04 -6.67
C ALA A 172 -26.73 11.58 -7.75
N LYS A 173 -26.20 11.86 -8.96
CA LYS A 173 -26.98 12.36 -10.11
C LYS A 173 -27.65 11.27 -10.94
N LEU A 174 -27.46 10.00 -10.64
CA LEU A 174 -28.09 8.89 -11.37
C LEU A 174 -29.60 8.83 -11.12
N SER A 175 -30.30 8.20 -12.04
CA SER A 175 -31.72 7.82 -11.83
C SER A 175 -31.83 6.82 -10.67
N ASP A 176 -33.00 6.75 -10.04
CA ASP A 176 -33.23 5.79 -8.95
C ASP A 176 -32.99 4.34 -9.39
N ALA A 177 -33.40 3.99 -10.63
CA ALA A 177 -33.16 2.67 -11.21
C ALA A 177 -31.68 2.36 -11.39
N ASP A 178 -30.87 3.35 -11.76
CA ASP A 178 -29.42 3.18 -11.93
C ASP A 178 -28.68 3.18 -10.58
N LYS A 179 -29.17 3.94 -9.59
CA LYS A 179 -28.67 3.85 -8.21
C LYS A 179 -28.85 2.44 -7.63
N GLU A 180 -29.99 1.77 -7.90
CA GLU A 180 -30.20 0.40 -7.43
C GLU A 180 -29.28 -0.61 -8.13
N LYS A 181 -28.92 -0.39 -9.40
CA LYS A 181 -27.89 -1.20 -10.09
C LYS A 181 -26.51 -0.96 -9.47
N LEU A 182 -26.15 0.30 -9.23
CA LEU A 182 -24.88 0.70 -8.64
C LEU A 182 -24.68 0.09 -7.25
N LYS A 183 -25.69 0.13 -6.38
CA LYS A 183 -25.66 -0.50 -5.05
C LYS A 183 -25.32 -1.99 -5.11
N LYS A 184 -25.90 -2.71 -6.09
CA LYS A 184 -25.59 -4.14 -6.29
C LYS A 184 -24.15 -4.36 -6.71
N ILE A 185 -23.66 -3.54 -7.64
CA ILE A 185 -22.26 -3.58 -8.10
C ILE A 185 -21.33 -3.31 -6.93
N ASN A 186 -21.55 -2.26 -6.15
CA ASN A 186 -20.73 -1.87 -5.01
C ASN A 186 -20.66 -2.99 -3.94
N ALA A 187 -21.79 -3.59 -3.61
CA ALA A 187 -21.87 -4.68 -2.63
C ALA A 187 -21.10 -5.93 -3.10
N GLU A 188 -21.20 -6.28 -4.40
CA GLU A 188 -20.49 -7.40 -4.98
C GLU A 188 -18.99 -7.11 -5.07
N LEU A 189 -18.57 -5.91 -5.50
CA LEU A 189 -17.16 -5.50 -5.50
C LEU A 189 -16.52 -5.55 -4.12
N ALA A 190 -17.22 -5.05 -3.09
CA ALA A 190 -16.73 -5.11 -1.71
C ALA A 190 -16.49 -6.56 -1.24
N THR A 191 -17.40 -7.46 -1.59
CA THR A 191 -17.28 -8.91 -1.29
C THR A 191 -16.09 -9.54 -2.02
N LEU A 192 -15.95 -9.25 -3.33
CA LEU A 192 -14.87 -9.80 -4.16
C LEU A 192 -13.49 -9.29 -3.72
N GLN A 193 -13.38 -8.03 -3.30
CA GLN A 193 -12.13 -7.46 -2.79
C GLN A 193 -11.66 -8.17 -1.52
N ALA A 194 -12.56 -8.36 -0.55
CA ALA A 194 -12.26 -9.09 0.68
C ALA A 194 -11.87 -10.54 0.38
N GLN A 195 -12.58 -11.21 -0.51
CA GLN A 195 -12.28 -12.58 -0.91
C GLN A 195 -10.92 -12.69 -1.63
N PHE A 196 -10.61 -11.75 -2.53
CA PHE A 196 -9.32 -11.70 -3.23
C PHE A 196 -8.16 -11.63 -2.23
N GLU A 197 -8.20 -10.66 -1.30
CA GLU A 197 -7.14 -10.45 -0.31
C GLU A 197 -6.93 -11.70 0.58
N GLN A 198 -8.03 -12.30 1.05
CA GLN A 198 -7.98 -13.53 1.86
C GLN A 198 -7.40 -14.71 1.06
N ASN A 199 -7.79 -14.87 -0.21
CA ASN A 199 -7.27 -15.94 -1.06
C ASN A 199 -5.77 -15.75 -1.34
N VAL A 200 -5.32 -14.51 -1.59
CA VAL A 200 -3.90 -14.21 -1.79
C VAL A 200 -3.08 -14.53 -0.52
N LEU A 201 -3.58 -14.16 0.65
CA LEU A 201 -2.92 -14.46 1.92
C LEU A 201 -2.84 -15.97 2.17
N LYS A 202 -3.95 -16.69 2.01
CA LYS A 202 -4.04 -18.14 2.22
C LYS A 202 -3.17 -18.92 1.24
N GLU A 203 -3.22 -18.57 -0.06
CA GLU A 203 -2.39 -19.20 -1.09
C GLU A 203 -0.90 -18.97 -0.84
N ARG A 204 -0.51 -17.75 -0.44
CA ARG A 204 0.90 -17.45 -0.08
C ARG A 204 1.39 -18.39 1.04
N ASN A 205 0.57 -18.57 2.08
CA ASN A 205 0.91 -19.42 3.21
C ASN A 205 0.89 -20.93 2.83
N ALA A 206 0.02 -21.34 1.88
CA ALA A 206 -0.09 -22.71 1.44
C ALA A 206 0.95 -23.09 0.36
N SER A 207 1.55 -22.14 -0.33
CA SER A 207 2.47 -22.34 -1.45
C SER A 207 3.95 -22.34 -1.06
N SER A 208 4.27 -22.63 0.20
CA SER A 208 5.67 -22.80 0.62
C SER A 208 6.35 -23.94 -0.14
N VAL A 209 7.63 -23.77 -0.49
CA VAL A 209 8.42 -24.81 -1.18
C VAL A 209 9.13 -25.67 -0.14
N VAL A 210 8.73 -26.92 -0.05
CA VAL A 210 9.34 -27.92 0.85
C VAL A 210 10.57 -28.51 0.19
N VAL A 211 11.69 -28.54 0.89
CA VAL A 211 12.96 -29.12 0.46
C VAL A 211 13.32 -30.26 1.41
N ASP A 212 13.60 -31.43 0.85
CA ASP A 212 13.90 -32.64 1.63
C ASP A 212 15.39 -32.79 1.92
N ARG A 213 16.25 -32.32 1.02
CA ARG A 213 17.69 -32.53 1.08
C ARG A 213 18.42 -31.20 1.32
N LYS A 214 19.32 -31.19 2.31
CA LYS A 214 20.12 -30.01 2.68
C LYS A 214 21.03 -29.55 1.53
N GLU A 215 21.49 -30.46 0.69
CA GLU A 215 22.37 -30.17 -0.43
C GLU A 215 21.75 -29.24 -1.47
N GLU A 216 20.41 -29.31 -1.67
CA GLU A 216 19.67 -28.40 -2.55
C GLU A 216 19.72 -26.96 -2.07
N LEU A 217 20.00 -26.72 -0.78
CA LEU A 217 20.09 -25.39 -0.15
C LEU A 217 21.52 -24.81 -0.18
N ALA A 218 22.42 -25.41 -0.95
CA ALA A 218 23.78 -24.87 -1.12
C ALA A 218 23.74 -23.42 -1.57
N GLY A 219 24.60 -22.57 -0.95
CA GLY A 219 24.67 -21.13 -1.19
C GLY A 219 23.92 -20.28 -0.18
N LEU A 220 23.02 -20.86 0.62
CA LEU A 220 22.39 -20.11 1.71
C LEU A 220 23.38 -19.78 2.83
N THR A 221 23.26 -18.58 3.37
CA THR A 221 23.99 -18.17 4.59
C THR A 221 23.43 -18.93 5.81
N ASN A 222 24.16 -18.90 6.93
CA ASN A 222 23.71 -19.52 8.18
C ASN A 222 22.35 -18.96 8.63
N ASP A 223 22.14 -17.66 8.50
CA ASP A 223 20.89 -17.00 8.89
C ASP A 223 19.73 -17.43 7.98
N GLN A 224 19.95 -17.47 6.66
CA GLN A 224 18.96 -17.98 5.70
C GLN A 224 18.62 -19.45 5.97
N MET A 225 19.63 -20.27 6.29
CA MET A 225 19.44 -21.67 6.67
C MET A 225 18.62 -21.79 7.96
N ALA A 226 18.93 -20.99 8.99
CA ALA A 226 18.15 -20.95 10.21
C ALA A 226 16.70 -20.54 9.95
N GLY A 227 16.46 -19.59 9.05
CA GLY A 227 15.13 -19.15 8.63
C GLY A 227 14.30 -20.27 7.99
N VAL A 228 14.85 -21.05 7.05
CA VAL A 228 14.12 -22.16 6.41
C VAL A 228 13.86 -23.32 7.35
N VAL A 229 14.72 -23.55 8.36
CA VAL A 229 14.50 -24.54 9.43
C VAL A 229 13.39 -24.06 10.37
N ALA A 230 13.39 -22.78 10.77
CA ALA A 230 12.36 -22.21 11.61
C ALA A 230 10.98 -22.24 10.92
N ALA A 231 10.93 -21.96 9.62
CA ALA A 231 9.71 -22.06 8.82
C ALA A 231 9.19 -23.50 8.76
N ALA A 232 10.08 -24.48 8.61
CA ALA A 232 9.70 -25.91 8.62
C ALA A 232 9.06 -26.30 9.97
N LYS A 233 9.65 -25.84 11.08
CA LYS A 233 9.10 -26.09 12.40
C LYS A 233 7.73 -25.42 12.59
N ALA A 234 7.58 -24.18 12.12
CA ALA A 234 6.31 -23.45 12.20
C ALA A 234 5.19 -24.11 11.38
N GLU A 235 5.54 -24.81 10.30
CA GLU A 235 4.60 -25.56 9.45
C GLU A 235 4.47 -27.06 9.83
N HIS A 236 4.98 -27.47 11.00
CA HIS A 236 4.98 -28.88 11.47
C HIS A 236 5.62 -29.85 10.47
N LYS A 237 6.71 -29.44 9.83
CA LYS A 237 7.49 -30.21 8.84
C LYS A 237 8.92 -30.44 9.35
N GLU A 238 9.06 -30.84 10.63
CA GLU A 238 10.34 -31.10 11.26
C GLU A 238 11.17 -32.12 10.46
N GLY A 239 12.45 -31.89 10.37
CA GLY A 239 13.37 -32.71 9.57
C GLY A 239 13.43 -32.34 8.09
N LYS A 240 12.62 -31.40 7.62
CA LYS A 240 12.65 -30.78 6.30
C LYS A 240 13.07 -29.31 6.37
N PHE A 241 13.13 -28.67 5.22
CA PHE A 241 13.35 -27.24 5.07
C PHE A 241 12.16 -26.62 4.33
N VAL A 242 11.75 -25.42 4.71
CA VAL A 242 10.62 -24.73 4.09
C VAL A 242 11.02 -23.33 3.64
N ILE A 243 10.84 -23.06 2.35
CA ILE A 243 11.01 -21.75 1.76
C ILE A 243 9.63 -21.11 1.63
N GLN A 244 9.36 -20.11 2.46
CA GLN A 244 8.13 -19.33 2.40
C GLN A 244 8.24 -18.29 1.29
N LEU A 245 7.12 -18.07 0.56
CA LEU A 245 7.07 -17.11 -0.54
C LEU A 245 6.59 -15.74 -0.06
N GLN A 246 7.17 -14.68 -0.62
CA GLN A 246 6.64 -13.33 -0.51
C GLN A 246 5.50 -13.10 -1.50
N ASN A 247 4.75 -12.00 -1.35
CA ASN A 247 3.63 -11.74 -2.26
C ASN A 247 4.06 -11.29 -3.67
N THR A 248 5.22 -10.67 -3.83
CA THR A 248 5.79 -10.33 -5.14
C THR A 248 6.18 -11.56 -5.93
N THR A 249 6.39 -11.43 -7.24
CA THR A 249 6.86 -12.55 -8.10
C THR A 249 8.28 -12.97 -7.74
N GLY A 250 9.21 -12.01 -7.57
CA GLY A 250 10.59 -12.27 -7.13
C GLY A 250 10.64 -12.81 -5.70
N GLN A 251 11.60 -13.71 -5.42
CA GLN A 251 11.75 -14.36 -4.12
C GLN A 251 13.19 -14.20 -3.61
N PRO A 252 13.41 -13.71 -2.38
CA PRO A 252 14.74 -13.29 -1.92
C PRO A 252 15.83 -14.36 -1.94
N LEU A 253 15.47 -15.64 -1.75
CA LEU A 253 16.47 -16.71 -1.70
C LEU A 253 17.02 -17.10 -3.08
N LEU A 254 16.38 -16.67 -4.18
CA LEU A 254 16.84 -16.97 -5.54
C LEU A 254 18.26 -16.46 -5.81
N GLY A 255 18.65 -15.34 -5.21
CA GLY A 255 19.99 -14.79 -5.36
C GLY A 255 21.12 -15.60 -4.69
N SER A 256 20.78 -16.42 -3.69
CA SER A 256 21.75 -17.19 -2.91
C SER A 256 21.85 -18.66 -3.33
N LEU A 257 20.74 -19.26 -3.76
CA LEU A 257 20.65 -20.70 -4.05
C LEU A 257 21.46 -21.09 -5.28
N GLN A 258 22.39 -22.04 -5.12
CA GLN A 258 23.20 -22.57 -6.21
C GLN A 258 22.44 -23.62 -7.05
N ASP A 259 21.53 -24.38 -6.43
CA ASP A 259 20.74 -25.42 -7.11
C ASP A 259 19.72 -24.79 -8.07
N ARG A 260 19.97 -24.90 -9.38
CA ARG A 260 19.08 -24.33 -10.42
C ARG A 260 17.70 -24.98 -10.45
N PRO A 261 17.56 -26.32 -10.36
CA PRO A 261 16.26 -26.96 -10.27
C PRO A 261 15.41 -26.46 -9.10
N LEU A 262 16.01 -26.18 -7.95
CA LEU A 262 15.30 -25.58 -6.82
C LEU A 262 14.87 -24.13 -7.12
N ARG A 263 15.75 -23.31 -7.72
CA ARG A 263 15.37 -21.95 -8.15
C ARG A 263 14.19 -21.97 -9.12
N GLU A 264 14.21 -22.89 -10.09
CA GLU A 264 13.13 -23.05 -11.05
C GLU A 264 11.81 -23.45 -10.35
N ARG A 265 11.85 -24.41 -9.42
CA ARG A 265 10.71 -24.82 -8.62
C ARG A 265 10.12 -23.67 -7.79
N ILE A 266 10.98 -22.85 -7.17
CA ILE A 266 10.55 -21.68 -6.40
C ILE A 266 9.87 -20.65 -7.32
N MET A 267 10.47 -20.31 -8.46
CA MET A 267 9.92 -19.34 -9.41
C MET A 267 8.60 -19.83 -10.02
N GLN A 268 8.51 -21.08 -10.44
CA GLN A 268 7.27 -21.67 -10.97
C GLN A 268 6.15 -21.64 -9.91
N THR A 269 6.47 -22.02 -8.67
CA THR A 269 5.51 -21.96 -7.57
C THR A 269 5.05 -20.51 -7.33
N SER A 270 5.97 -19.55 -7.35
CA SER A 270 5.64 -18.13 -7.22
C SER A 270 4.73 -17.64 -8.35
N LEU A 271 5.05 -17.94 -9.60
CA LEU A 271 4.29 -17.52 -10.78
C LEU A 271 2.90 -18.16 -10.88
N SER A 272 2.72 -19.36 -10.34
CA SER A 272 1.45 -20.10 -10.44
C SER A 272 0.47 -19.81 -9.31
N ARG A 273 0.86 -19.04 -8.30
CA ARG A 273 -0.01 -18.71 -7.16
C ARG A 273 -1.35 -18.15 -7.63
N ASN A 274 -2.42 -18.55 -6.96
CA ASN A 274 -3.80 -18.09 -7.19
C ASN A 274 -4.33 -18.32 -8.63
N SER A 275 -3.63 -19.12 -9.47
CA SER A 275 -4.01 -19.36 -10.89
C SER A 275 -3.89 -20.82 -11.34
N LYS A 276 -3.66 -21.74 -10.41
CA LYS A 276 -3.48 -23.18 -10.71
C LYS A 276 -4.72 -24.06 -10.44
N GLY A 277 -5.84 -23.43 -10.09
CA GLY A 277 -7.05 -24.09 -9.60
C GLY A 277 -7.03 -24.30 -8.08
N GLY A 278 -8.15 -24.80 -7.55
CA GLY A 278 -8.31 -25.03 -6.12
C GLY A 278 -9.03 -23.90 -5.39
N GLU A 279 -9.07 -24.01 -4.06
CA GLU A 279 -9.87 -23.14 -3.18
C GLU A 279 -9.48 -21.66 -3.24
N PHE A 280 -8.20 -21.37 -3.45
CA PHE A 280 -7.66 -19.99 -3.39
C PHE A 280 -7.44 -19.39 -4.78
N ASP A 281 -7.97 -19.99 -5.84
CA ASP A 281 -7.86 -19.46 -7.20
C ASP A 281 -8.62 -18.14 -7.32
N THR A 282 -7.98 -17.11 -7.90
CA THR A 282 -8.54 -15.77 -8.04
C THR A 282 -8.90 -15.40 -9.48
N ARG A 283 -8.68 -16.27 -10.47
CA ARG A 283 -8.94 -15.94 -11.89
C ARG A 283 -10.36 -15.46 -12.14
N ASN A 284 -11.36 -16.14 -11.58
CA ASN A 284 -12.76 -15.74 -11.70
C ASN A 284 -13.06 -14.44 -10.95
N ILE A 285 -12.41 -14.21 -9.80
CA ILE A 285 -12.54 -12.96 -9.03
C ILE A 285 -12.00 -11.79 -9.86
N VAL A 286 -10.85 -11.94 -10.50
CA VAL A 286 -10.24 -10.93 -11.38
C VAL A 286 -11.18 -10.59 -12.54
N LEU A 287 -11.68 -11.61 -13.26
CA LEU A 287 -12.60 -11.41 -14.38
C LEU A 287 -13.91 -10.71 -13.95
N ARG A 288 -14.50 -11.16 -12.84
CA ARG A 288 -15.74 -10.57 -12.34
C ARG A 288 -15.54 -9.15 -11.83
N THR A 289 -14.44 -8.88 -11.15
CA THR A 289 -14.09 -7.53 -10.69
C THR A 289 -13.88 -6.58 -11.87
N ALA A 290 -13.17 -7.01 -12.91
CA ALA A 290 -12.98 -6.21 -14.12
C ALA A 290 -14.31 -5.92 -14.83
N GLN A 291 -15.22 -6.92 -14.93
CA GLN A 291 -16.57 -6.76 -15.48
C GLN A 291 -17.37 -5.71 -14.71
N LEU A 292 -17.44 -5.85 -13.39
CA LEU A 292 -18.23 -4.95 -12.54
C LEU A 292 -17.71 -3.51 -12.59
N ARG A 293 -16.37 -3.33 -12.54
CA ARG A 293 -15.76 -2.00 -12.66
C ARG A 293 -16.05 -1.34 -14.02
N ALA A 294 -16.01 -2.12 -15.10
CA ALA A 294 -16.37 -1.61 -16.42
C ALA A 294 -17.86 -1.22 -16.51
N GLU A 295 -18.76 -2.02 -15.90
CA GLU A 295 -20.18 -1.72 -15.80
C GLU A 295 -20.45 -0.48 -14.96
N GLU A 296 -19.79 -0.34 -13.80
CA GLU A 296 -19.88 0.82 -12.92
C GLU A 296 -19.42 2.10 -13.62
N ALA A 297 -18.23 2.06 -14.24
CA ALA A 297 -17.72 3.21 -15.00
C ALA A 297 -18.70 3.66 -16.10
N LYS A 298 -19.23 2.71 -16.87
CA LYS A 298 -20.25 3.00 -17.89
C LYS A 298 -21.51 3.61 -17.29
N LEU A 299 -21.98 3.09 -16.16
CA LEU A 299 -23.16 3.59 -15.46
C LEU A 299 -22.96 5.04 -15.00
N LEU A 300 -21.75 5.36 -14.55
CA LEU A 300 -21.35 6.71 -14.13
C LEU A 300 -20.98 7.65 -15.29
N GLY A 301 -21.05 7.17 -16.54
CA GLY A 301 -20.81 8.00 -17.75
C GLY A 301 -19.37 8.05 -18.24
N TYR A 302 -18.49 7.17 -17.71
CA TYR A 302 -17.10 7.08 -18.15
C TYR A 302 -16.88 5.98 -19.19
N ALA A 303 -15.87 6.17 -20.03
CA ALA A 303 -15.53 5.22 -21.10
C ALA A 303 -15.07 3.86 -20.54
N ASN A 304 -14.37 3.86 -19.42
CA ASN A 304 -13.86 2.70 -18.70
C ASN A 304 -13.47 3.07 -17.25
N TRP A 305 -13.09 2.08 -16.47
CA TRP A 305 -12.71 2.28 -15.06
C TRP A 305 -11.49 3.18 -14.88
N ALA A 306 -10.49 3.08 -15.76
CA ALA A 306 -9.29 3.92 -15.68
C ALA A 306 -9.67 5.41 -15.86
N ALA A 307 -10.55 5.74 -16.80
CA ALA A 307 -11.02 7.12 -16.98
C ALA A 307 -11.74 7.64 -15.72
N TYR A 308 -12.57 6.81 -15.08
CA TYR A 308 -13.23 7.14 -13.81
C TYR A 308 -12.20 7.38 -12.69
N GLN A 309 -11.20 6.51 -12.53
CA GLN A 309 -10.21 6.66 -11.46
C GLN A 309 -9.31 7.87 -11.67
N LEU A 310 -8.79 8.04 -12.89
CA LEU A 310 -7.76 9.04 -13.20
C LEU A 310 -8.27 10.48 -13.20
N GLU A 311 -9.58 10.71 -13.43
CA GLU A 311 -10.16 12.05 -13.35
C GLU A 311 -9.87 12.75 -12.01
N ASP A 312 -9.78 11.99 -10.92
CA ASP A 312 -9.56 12.50 -9.57
C ASP A 312 -8.10 12.31 -9.09
N GLN A 313 -7.17 12.10 -10.02
CA GLN A 313 -5.74 11.99 -9.75
C GLN A 313 -4.98 13.19 -10.33
N THR A 314 -3.70 13.33 -9.97
CA THR A 314 -2.87 14.42 -10.50
C THR A 314 -2.51 14.23 -11.97
N ALA A 315 -2.55 13.01 -12.49
CA ALA A 315 -2.38 12.71 -13.91
C ALA A 315 -3.59 13.08 -14.77
N HIS A 316 -4.77 13.19 -14.18
CA HIS A 316 -6.05 13.61 -14.73
C HIS A 316 -6.67 12.68 -15.78
N ASP A 317 -5.92 12.04 -16.67
CA ASP A 317 -6.50 11.25 -17.77
C ASP A 317 -5.67 10.03 -18.19
N VAL A 318 -6.33 9.13 -18.91
CA VAL A 318 -5.74 7.89 -19.46
C VAL A 318 -4.62 8.16 -20.48
N PRO A 319 -4.76 9.09 -21.45
CA PRO A 319 -3.69 9.39 -22.39
C PRO A 319 -2.37 9.80 -21.72
N THR A 320 -2.44 10.62 -20.68
CA THR A 320 -1.26 11.09 -19.93
C THR A 320 -0.51 9.92 -19.28
N VAL A 321 -1.24 9.03 -18.60
CA VAL A 321 -0.65 7.85 -17.96
C VAL A 321 -0.09 6.88 -19.00
N ASN A 322 -0.86 6.58 -20.05
CA ASN A 322 -0.41 5.68 -21.12
C ASN A 322 0.84 6.20 -21.80
N LYS A 323 0.92 7.52 -22.06
CA LYS A 323 2.11 8.12 -22.67
C LYS A 323 3.33 7.94 -21.78
N LEU A 324 3.24 8.25 -20.48
CA LEU A 324 4.37 8.07 -19.56
C LEU A 324 4.87 6.62 -19.55
N LEU A 325 3.97 5.66 -19.42
CA LEU A 325 4.33 4.24 -19.37
C LEU A 325 4.91 3.73 -20.70
N ALA A 326 4.33 4.16 -21.83
CA ALA A 326 4.80 3.81 -23.17
C ALA A 326 6.18 4.41 -23.51
N ASP A 327 6.46 5.62 -23.04
CA ASP A 327 7.77 6.27 -23.26
C ASP A 327 8.89 5.58 -22.44
N LEU A 328 8.56 5.04 -21.27
CA LEU A 328 9.53 4.40 -20.37
C LEU A 328 9.79 2.92 -20.67
N ALA A 329 8.82 2.19 -21.25
CA ALA A 329 8.92 0.74 -21.43
C ALA A 329 10.02 0.32 -22.42
N PRO A 330 10.17 0.89 -23.63
CA PRO A 330 11.19 0.46 -24.56
C PRO A 330 12.63 0.60 -24.02
N PRO A 331 13.07 1.75 -23.47
CA PRO A 331 14.43 1.87 -22.94
C PRO A 331 14.66 0.98 -21.70
N ALA A 332 13.63 0.74 -20.87
CA ALA A 332 13.72 -0.18 -19.72
C ALA A 332 13.96 -1.62 -20.17
N VAL A 333 13.18 -2.11 -21.15
CA VAL A 333 13.34 -3.46 -21.71
C VAL A 333 14.69 -3.60 -22.43
N ALA A 334 15.15 -2.57 -23.16
CA ALA A 334 16.47 -2.58 -23.78
C ALA A 334 17.59 -2.69 -22.73
N ASN A 335 17.48 -1.97 -21.60
CA ASN A 335 18.41 -2.10 -20.48
C ASN A 335 18.38 -3.51 -19.90
N ALA A 336 17.19 -4.08 -19.64
CA ALA A 336 17.04 -5.44 -19.11
C ALA A 336 17.65 -6.50 -20.05
N LYS A 337 17.51 -6.34 -21.37
CA LYS A 337 18.15 -7.23 -22.36
C LYS A 337 19.69 -7.15 -22.31
N ARG A 338 20.25 -5.96 -22.10
CA ARG A 338 21.72 -5.80 -21.91
C ARG A 338 22.19 -6.47 -20.62
N GLU A 339 21.44 -6.29 -19.53
CA GLU A 339 21.73 -6.95 -18.25
C GLU A 339 21.67 -8.47 -18.39
N ALA A 340 20.67 -9.01 -19.09
CA ALA A 340 20.55 -10.44 -19.37
C ALA A 340 21.74 -10.97 -20.22
N ALA A 341 22.19 -10.21 -21.21
CA ALA A 341 23.35 -10.56 -22.02
C ALA A 341 24.66 -10.64 -21.21
N ASP A 342 24.83 -9.75 -20.23
CA ASP A 342 25.99 -9.81 -19.32
C ASP A 342 25.94 -11.06 -18.43
N MET A 343 24.76 -11.44 -17.95
CA MET A 343 24.56 -12.67 -17.18
C MET A 343 24.77 -13.91 -18.03
N GLN A 344 24.29 -13.90 -19.30
CA GLN A 344 24.45 -15.02 -20.23
C GLN A 344 25.94 -15.32 -20.51
N LYS A 345 26.81 -14.29 -20.60
CA LYS A 345 28.25 -14.49 -20.74
C LYS A 345 28.82 -15.35 -19.58
N ILE A 346 28.39 -15.10 -18.36
CA ILE A 346 28.83 -15.90 -17.19
C ILE A 346 28.32 -17.33 -17.31
N VAL A 347 27.06 -17.55 -17.71
CA VAL A 347 26.51 -18.89 -17.95
C VAL A 347 27.33 -19.63 -19.00
N ASP A 348 27.72 -18.97 -20.08
CA ASP A 348 28.48 -19.57 -21.18
C ASP A 348 29.93 -19.88 -20.74
N GLU A 349 30.58 -19.00 -20.00
CA GLU A 349 31.91 -19.24 -19.39
C GLU A 349 31.90 -20.43 -18.42
N GLU A 350 30.82 -20.58 -17.65
CA GLU A 350 30.58 -21.71 -16.72
C GLU A 350 30.14 -22.99 -17.45
N LYS A 351 29.96 -22.94 -18.78
CA LYS A 351 29.44 -24.05 -19.62
C LYS A 351 28.08 -24.55 -19.12
N GLY A 352 27.21 -23.63 -18.66
CA GLY A 352 25.91 -23.94 -18.08
C GLY A 352 24.92 -24.59 -19.06
N GLY A 353 25.02 -24.28 -20.38
CA GLY A 353 24.22 -24.92 -21.43
C GLY A 353 22.75 -24.52 -21.43
N PHE A 354 22.39 -23.38 -20.84
CA PHE A 354 21.02 -22.86 -20.81
C PHE A 354 20.98 -21.35 -21.07
N GLN A 355 19.81 -20.87 -21.45
CA GLN A 355 19.55 -19.43 -21.56
C GLN A 355 19.02 -18.89 -20.21
N ILE A 356 19.40 -17.64 -19.86
CA ILE A 356 18.90 -16.96 -18.66
C ILE A 356 17.38 -16.95 -18.64
N ALA A 357 16.80 -17.46 -17.57
CA ALA A 357 15.37 -17.47 -17.28
C ALA A 357 15.08 -16.64 -16.01
N ALA A 358 13.80 -16.41 -15.71
CA ALA A 358 13.38 -15.65 -14.54
C ALA A 358 13.96 -16.19 -13.20
N CYS A 359 14.09 -17.50 -13.07
CA CYS A 359 14.67 -18.15 -11.89
C CYS A 359 16.19 -17.94 -11.74
N ASP A 360 16.87 -17.54 -12.80
CA ASP A 360 18.31 -17.37 -12.85
C ASP A 360 18.74 -15.93 -12.60
N TRP A 361 17.80 -14.96 -12.77
CA TRP A 361 18.12 -13.54 -12.79
C TRP A 361 18.85 -13.08 -11.53
N ASP A 362 18.27 -13.30 -10.36
CA ASP A 362 18.85 -12.82 -9.11
C ASP A 362 20.23 -13.46 -8.84
N PHE A 363 20.36 -14.76 -9.10
CA PHE A 363 21.62 -15.49 -8.91
C PHE A 363 22.74 -14.99 -9.81
N TYR A 364 22.46 -14.82 -11.10
CA TYR A 364 23.49 -14.37 -12.05
C TYR A 364 23.73 -12.86 -12.00
N SER A 365 22.73 -12.08 -11.62
CA SER A 365 22.94 -10.65 -11.37
C SER A 365 23.94 -10.41 -10.21
N GLU A 366 23.89 -11.24 -9.14
CA GLU A 366 24.89 -11.17 -8.07
C GLU A 366 26.30 -11.50 -8.58
N LYS A 367 26.45 -12.49 -9.46
CA LYS A 367 27.76 -12.80 -10.08
C LYS A 367 28.27 -11.64 -10.94
N VAL A 368 27.41 -11.03 -11.74
CA VAL A 368 27.76 -9.83 -12.53
C VAL A 368 28.15 -8.67 -11.62
N ARG A 369 27.42 -8.46 -10.51
CA ARG A 369 27.72 -7.42 -9.53
C ARG A 369 29.11 -7.62 -8.92
N LYS A 370 29.41 -8.85 -8.50
CA LYS A 370 30.74 -9.20 -7.97
C LYS A 370 31.85 -8.98 -9.01
N ALA A 371 31.63 -9.41 -10.24
CA ALA A 371 32.62 -9.28 -11.32
C ALA A 371 32.88 -7.82 -11.71
N LYS A 372 31.84 -6.99 -11.84
CA LYS A 372 31.96 -5.60 -12.32
C LYS A 372 32.36 -4.60 -11.24
N TYR A 373 31.89 -4.81 -9.99
CA TYR A 373 32.00 -3.80 -8.93
C TYR A 373 32.81 -4.32 -7.71
N ALA A 374 33.30 -5.57 -7.75
CA ALA A 374 33.92 -6.24 -6.61
C ALA A 374 33.07 -6.11 -5.32
N PHE A 375 31.75 -6.21 -5.47
CA PHE A 375 30.76 -5.92 -4.44
C PHE A 375 29.79 -7.08 -4.26
N ASP A 376 29.65 -7.53 -3.02
CA ASP A 376 28.67 -8.49 -2.55
C ASP A 376 27.70 -7.77 -1.57
N GLU A 377 26.41 -7.79 -1.87
CA GLU A 377 25.43 -7.11 -1.00
C GLU A 377 25.39 -7.69 0.41
N SER A 378 25.79 -8.95 0.59
CA SER A 378 25.91 -9.56 1.92
C SER A 378 26.94 -8.88 2.81
N GLU A 379 27.95 -8.20 2.22
CA GLU A 379 28.94 -7.41 2.95
C GLU A 379 28.33 -6.20 3.70
N LEU A 380 27.14 -5.74 3.26
CA LEU A 380 26.45 -4.60 3.87
C LEU A 380 25.61 -4.99 5.09
N ARG A 381 25.08 -6.22 5.12
CA ARG A 381 24.15 -6.63 6.17
C ARG A 381 24.65 -6.41 7.59
N PRO A 382 25.95 -6.68 7.93
CA PRO A 382 26.48 -6.42 9.27
C PRO A 382 26.42 -4.95 9.72
N TYR A 383 26.28 -4.02 8.79
CA TYR A 383 26.18 -2.58 9.05
C TYR A 383 24.74 -2.06 9.06
N ASN A 384 23.79 -2.92 8.72
CA ASN A 384 22.36 -2.59 8.61
C ASN A 384 21.54 -3.30 9.71
N GLU A 385 21.97 -3.21 10.96
CA GLU A 385 21.22 -3.76 12.08
C GLU A 385 19.95 -2.91 12.30
N LEU A 386 18.79 -3.55 12.51
CA LEU A 386 17.47 -2.92 12.56
C LEU A 386 17.39 -1.73 13.52
N ASN A 387 17.90 -1.86 14.75
CA ASN A 387 17.86 -0.75 15.72
C ASN A 387 18.72 0.42 15.27
N HIS A 388 19.92 0.16 14.74
CA HIS A 388 20.75 1.22 14.17
C HIS A 388 20.07 1.90 12.99
N VAL A 389 19.46 1.15 12.10
CA VAL A 389 18.71 1.72 10.95
C VAL A 389 17.55 2.60 11.42
N ILE A 390 16.76 2.14 12.39
CA ILE A 390 15.60 2.90 12.86
C ILE A 390 16.00 4.10 13.73
N ILE A 391 16.83 3.88 14.75
CA ILE A 391 17.15 4.92 15.74
C ILE A 391 18.22 5.88 15.21
N ASP A 392 19.35 5.33 14.75
CA ASP A 392 20.50 6.12 14.34
C ASP A 392 20.42 6.54 12.85
N GLY A 393 19.51 5.95 12.07
CA GLY A 393 19.25 6.30 10.67
C GLY A 393 17.98 7.13 10.51
N VAL A 394 16.83 6.49 10.59
CA VAL A 394 15.51 7.08 10.31
C VAL A 394 15.19 8.23 11.28
N PHE A 395 15.28 7.97 12.59
CA PHE A 395 14.99 9.00 13.61
C PHE A 395 16.04 10.11 13.64
N TYR A 396 17.30 9.76 13.40
CA TYR A 396 18.38 10.77 13.30
C TYR A 396 18.13 11.72 12.13
N ALA A 397 17.79 11.21 10.93
CA ALA A 397 17.49 12.05 9.78
C ALA A 397 16.30 12.98 10.06
N ALA A 398 15.23 12.46 10.66
CA ALA A 398 14.08 13.25 11.07
C ALA A 398 14.43 14.31 12.15
N GLY A 399 15.30 13.95 13.10
CA GLY A 399 15.83 14.88 14.09
C GLY A 399 16.62 16.03 13.45
N LYS A 400 17.46 15.76 12.44
CA LYS A 400 18.22 16.78 11.71
C LYS A 400 17.33 17.68 10.87
N LEU A 401 16.42 17.08 10.08
CA LEU A 401 15.54 17.82 9.17
C LEU A 401 14.45 18.62 9.88
N TYR A 402 13.84 18.05 10.92
CA TYR A 402 12.61 18.60 11.51
C TYR A 402 12.72 18.92 13.00
N GLY A 403 13.79 18.48 13.67
CA GLY A 403 13.97 18.64 15.12
C GLY A 403 13.17 17.67 15.96
N LEU A 404 12.69 16.61 15.39
CA LEU A 404 11.95 15.60 16.12
C LEU A 404 12.82 14.87 17.14
N THR A 405 12.20 14.54 18.28
CA THR A 405 12.77 13.62 19.27
C THR A 405 11.79 12.49 19.55
N PHE A 406 12.30 11.32 19.91
CA PHE A 406 11.53 10.09 20.05
C PHE A 406 11.79 9.48 21.43
N LYS A 407 10.70 9.13 22.12
CA LYS A 407 10.76 8.43 23.40
C LYS A 407 10.00 7.11 23.32
N GLU A 408 10.67 6.00 23.52
CA GLU A 408 10.02 4.69 23.53
C GLU A 408 9.07 4.57 24.73
N ARG A 409 7.87 4.03 24.49
CA ARG A 409 6.79 3.89 25.47
C ARG A 409 6.53 2.41 25.71
N HIS A 410 6.80 1.95 26.94
CA HIS A 410 6.55 0.57 27.37
C HIS A 410 5.27 0.41 28.21
N ASP A 411 4.62 1.52 28.50
CA ASP A 411 3.39 1.60 29.29
C ASP A 411 2.11 1.57 28.45
N LEU A 412 2.23 1.72 27.12
CA LEU A 412 1.11 1.62 26.20
C LEU A 412 0.89 0.17 25.75
N PRO A 413 -0.37 -0.31 25.69
CA PRO A 413 -0.64 -1.67 25.26
C PRO A 413 -0.31 -1.90 23.80
N ILE A 414 0.21 -3.09 23.48
CA ILE A 414 0.55 -3.52 22.12
C ILE A 414 -0.32 -4.72 21.71
N TYR A 415 -0.58 -4.84 20.39
CA TYR A 415 -1.37 -5.94 19.85
C TYR A 415 -0.53 -7.19 19.53
N GLN A 416 0.80 -7.04 19.48
CA GLN A 416 1.76 -8.09 19.13
C GLN A 416 3.08 -7.84 19.88
N PRO A 417 3.74 -8.86 20.49
CA PRO A 417 4.91 -8.67 21.35
C PRO A 417 6.10 -7.96 20.72
N ASP A 418 6.25 -8.03 19.38
CA ASP A 418 7.37 -7.43 18.64
C ASP A 418 7.12 -5.97 18.23
N VAL A 419 5.93 -5.44 18.52
CA VAL A 419 5.57 -4.05 18.19
C VAL A 419 6.24 -3.09 19.16
N ARG A 420 6.80 -2.02 18.62
CA ARG A 420 7.43 -0.93 19.38
C ARG A 420 6.61 0.35 19.26
N VAL A 421 6.50 1.09 20.34
CA VAL A 421 5.72 2.34 20.39
C VAL A 421 6.62 3.48 20.80
N PHE A 422 6.54 4.60 20.08
CA PHE A 422 7.33 5.80 20.34
C PHE A 422 6.41 7.01 20.45
N GLU A 423 6.59 7.81 21.49
CA GLU A 423 6.03 9.15 21.56
C GLU A 423 6.99 10.11 20.85
N VAL A 424 6.43 10.88 19.93
CA VAL A 424 7.18 11.80 19.07
C VAL A 424 6.95 13.22 19.54
N TYR A 425 8.02 13.96 19.75
CA TYR A 425 7.99 15.36 20.19
C TYR A 425 8.52 16.25 19.07
N ASP A 426 7.87 17.40 18.91
CA ASP A 426 8.29 18.43 17.97
C ASP A 426 9.51 19.20 18.49
N ARG A 427 10.09 20.05 17.64
CA ARG A 427 11.26 20.90 17.92
C ARG A 427 11.14 21.79 19.15
N ASP A 428 9.92 22.16 19.53
CA ASP A 428 9.63 22.95 20.73
C ASP A 428 9.44 22.10 22.00
N GLY A 429 9.68 20.79 21.90
CA GLY A 429 9.51 19.83 22.99
C GLY A 429 8.06 19.44 23.28
N LYS A 430 7.08 19.92 22.50
CA LYS A 430 5.69 19.54 22.69
C LYS A 430 5.39 18.17 22.06
N PRO A 431 4.51 17.40 22.70
CA PRO A 431 4.03 16.15 22.15
C PRO A 431 3.36 16.34 20.78
N LEU A 432 3.83 15.61 19.73
CA LEU A 432 3.32 15.69 18.36
C LEU A 432 2.41 14.51 18.01
N ALA A 433 2.90 13.28 18.17
CA ALA A 433 2.25 12.07 17.70
C ALA A 433 2.67 10.83 18.52
N ILE A 434 1.96 9.72 18.29
CA ILE A 434 2.46 8.37 18.60
C ILE A 434 2.83 7.68 17.29
N PHE A 435 4.02 7.09 17.25
CA PHE A 435 4.51 6.23 16.17
C PHE A 435 4.62 4.78 16.64
N ILE A 436 4.05 3.86 15.86
CA ILE A 436 4.08 2.41 16.11
C ILE A 436 4.93 1.77 15.03
N GLY A 437 5.95 0.99 15.42
CA GLY A 437 6.79 0.21 14.52
C GLY A 437 6.48 -1.28 14.63
N ASP A 438 5.97 -1.87 13.55
CA ASP A 438 5.67 -3.30 13.41
C ASP A 438 6.49 -3.88 12.26
N TYR A 439 7.71 -4.33 12.54
CA TYR A 439 8.74 -4.58 11.54
C TYR A 439 8.77 -6.01 11.01
N TYR A 440 8.34 -7.02 11.78
CA TYR A 440 8.54 -8.42 11.43
C TYR A 440 7.39 -9.02 10.62
N ALA A 441 7.77 -9.90 9.67
CA ALA A 441 6.84 -10.76 8.96
C ALA A 441 6.23 -11.82 9.88
N ARG A 442 4.99 -12.20 9.60
CA ARG A 442 4.28 -13.31 10.25
C ARG A 442 3.14 -13.82 9.37
N PRO A 443 2.67 -15.08 9.54
CA PRO A 443 1.59 -15.65 8.72
C PRO A 443 0.26 -14.88 8.81
N SER A 444 0.01 -14.21 9.95
CA SER A 444 -1.18 -13.38 10.19
C SER A 444 -1.09 -11.97 9.60
N LYS A 445 0.03 -11.59 8.98
CA LYS A 445 0.28 -10.25 8.47
C LYS A 445 0.24 -10.24 6.95
N ARG A 446 -0.42 -9.23 6.37
CA ARG A 446 -0.45 -8.98 4.92
C ARG A 446 0.97 -8.78 4.38
N GLY A 447 1.21 -9.15 3.12
CA GLY A 447 2.49 -8.93 2.45
C GLY A 447 2.70 -7.48 2.01
N GLY A 448 3.96 -7.14 1.71
CA GLY A 448 4.38 -5.78 1.39
C GLY A 448 4.71 -4.95 2.64
N ALA A 449 4.84 -3.65 2.47
CA ALA A 449 5.02 -2.69 3.55
C ALA A 449 3.96 -1.59 3.41
N TRP A 450 3.58 -0.95 4.49
CA TRP A 450 2.59 0.13 4.46
C TRP A 450 2.59 0.94 5.76
N MET A 451 2.09 2.18 5.66
CA MET A 451 1.70 3.02 6.78
C MET A 451 0.18 3.00 6.94
N ASN A 452 -0.30 3.08 8.17
CA ASN A 452 -1.69 3.40 8.49
C ASN A 452 -1.80 4.32 9.71
N ALA A 453 -3.01 4.88 9.91
CA ALA A 453 -3.32 5.66 11.10
C ALA A 453 -4.40 4.98 11.93
N TYR A 454 -4.22 4.89 13.24
CA TYR A 454 -5.27 4.53 14.20
C TYR A 454 -6.09 5.75 14.63
N VAL A 455 -5.43 6.92 14.72
CA VAL A 455 -6.07 8.21 14.98
C VAL A 455 -5.52 9.21 13.98
N GLN A 456 -6.39 9.93 13.30
CA GLN A 456 -6.02 11.00 12.38
C GLN A 456 -5.89 12.32 13.11
N GLN A 457 -4.98 13.19 12.64
CA GLN A 457 -4.90 14.56 13.10
C GLN A 457 -6.13 15.34 12.62
N SER A 458 -6.71 16.16 13.47
CA SER A 458 -7.74 17.13 13.09
C SER A 458 -7.84 18.25 14.11
N ALA A 459 -7.79 19.49 13.65
CA ALA A 459 -8.04 20.65 14.51
C ALA A 459 -9.54 20.75 14.88
N LEU A 460 -10.45 20.30 14.02
CA LEU A 460 -11.89 20.27 14.30
C LEU A 460 -12.24 19.42 15.53
N PHE A 461 -11.48 18.36 15.77
CA PHE A 461 -11.66 17.46 16.90
C PHE A 461 -10.59 17.60 17.99
N GLY A 462 -9.55 18.40 17.75
CA GLY A 462 -8.41 18.52 18.66
C GLY A 462 -7.58 17.23 18.77
N THR A 463 -7.66 16.35 17.79
CA THR A 463 -6.95 15.06 17.79
C THR A 463 -5.53 15.19 17.26
N LYS A 464 -4.61 14.43 17.87
CA LYS A 464 -3.24 14.23 17.42
C LYS A 464 -3.09 12.82 16.82
N PRO A 465 -2.18 12.63 15.85
CA PRO A 465 -2.14 11.37 15.12
C PRO A 465 -1.49 10.23 15.90
N VAL A 466 -2.04 9.02 15.71
CA VAL A 466 -1.41 7.74 16.06
C VAL A 466 -1.21 6.98 14.76
N VAL A 467 0.04 6.84 14.34
CA VAL A 467 0.40 6.23 13.05
C VAL A 467 1.25 5.00 13.26
N ALA A 468 1.19 4.06 12.31
CA ALA A 468 1.96 2.82 12.37
C ALA A 468 2.63 2.54 11.02
N ASN A 469 3.87 2.05 11.08
CA ASN A 469 4.57 1.46 9.94
C ASN A 469 4.64 -0.05 10.09
N HIS A 470 4.34 -0.75 9.03
CA HIS A 470 4.37 -2.20 8.94
C HIS A 470 5.37 -2.64 7.87
N LEU A 471 6.36 -3.46 8.27
CA LEU A 471 7.30 -4.10 7.38
C LEU A 471 7.11 -5.62 7.42
N ASN A 472 7.79 -6.35 6.54
CA ASN A 472 7.78 -7.80 6.50
C ASN A 472 9.22 -8.36 6.54
N ILE A 473 10.03 -7.88 7.47
CA ILE A 473 11.40 -8.34 7.68
C ILE A 473 11.35 -9.75 8.28
N PRO A 474 12.10 -10.72 7.75
CA PRO A 474 12.22 -12.03 8.37
C PRO A 474 12.77 -11.93 9.80
N LYS A 475 12.04 -12.49 10.77
CA LYS A 475 12.49 -12.48 12.17
C LYS A 475 13.61 -13.49 12.37
N PRO A 476 14.80 -13.08 12.85
CA PRO A 476 15.86 -14.03 13.17
C PRO A 476 15.52 -14.89 14.38
N PRO A 477 16.26 -15.99 14.65
CA PRO A 477 16.17 -16.74 15.87
C PRO A 477 16.36 -15.84 17.10
N HIS A 478 15.78 -16.27 18.24
CA HIS A 478 15.86 -15.49 19.48
C HIS A 478 17.33 -15.26 19.89
N GLY A 479 17.68 -14.00 20.15
CA GLY A 479 19.03 -13.57 20.54
C GLY A 479 19.95 -13.21 19.37
N GLU A 480 19.54 -13.46 18.12
CA GLU A 480 20.31 -13.04 16.95
C GLU A 480 19.89 -11.63 16.48
N PRO A 481 20.83 -10.82 15.94
CA PRO A 481 20.52 -9.50 15.43
C PRO A 481 19.69 -9.57 14.14
N THR A 482 18.85 -8.56 13.92
CA THR A 482 18.11 -8.41 12.66
C THR A 482 18.93 -7.60 11.67
N LEU A 483 19.56 -8.28 10.71
CA LEU A 483 20.43 -7.67 9.70
C LEU A 483 19.67 -7.47 8.38
N LEU A 484 19.47 -6.21 8.01
CA LEU A 484 18.64 -5.81 6.87
C LEU A 484 19.40 -5.86 5.54
N THR A 485 18.68 -6.18 4.47
CA THR A 485 19.09 -5.91 3.09
C THR A 485 19.00 -4.41 2.79
N GLN A 486 19.62 -3.95 1.71
CA GLN A 486 19.50 -2.56 1.27
C GLN A 486 18.07 -2.18 0.89
N ASP A 487 17.30 -3.13 0.36
CA ASP A 487 15.88 -2.92 0.03
C ASP A 487 15.02 -2.74 1.29
N GLU A 488 15.26 -3.55 2.34
CA GLU A 488 14.59 -3.41 3.64
C GLU A 488 14.95 -2.09 4.34
N VAL A 489 16.22 -1.65 4.26
CA VAL A 489 16.63 -0.33 4.77
C VAL A 489 15.88 0.78 4.02
N ARG A 490 15.88 0.74 2.69
CA ARG A 490 15.14 1.72 1.87
C ARG A 490 13.66 1.74 2.23
N THR A 491 13.04 0.56 2.37
CA THR A 491 11.63 0.42 2.74
C THR A 491 11.35 1.02 4.12
N ALA A 492 12.24 0.86 5.10
CA ALA A 492 12.08 1.48 6.42
C ALA A 492 12.05 3.01 6.35
N PHE A 493 12.90 3.62 5.54
CA PHE A 493 12.87 5.06 5.29
C PHE A 493 11.61 5.48 4.51
N HIS A 494 11.20 4.71 3.51
CA HIS A 494 9.98 4.93 2.73
C HIS A 494 8.74 4.99 3.62
N GLU A 495 8.49 3.94 4.40
CA GLU A 495 7.31 3.88 5.27
C GLU A 495 7.33 4.98 6.34
N PHE A 496 8.52 5.33 6.82
CA PHE A 496 8.63 6.47 7.74
C PHE A 496 8.33 7.81 7.06
N GLY A 497 8.57 7.95 5.76
CA GLY A 497 8.14 9.11 4.97
C GLY A 497 6.62 9.28 4.97
N HIS A 498 5.87 8.18 4.82
CA HIS A 498 4.41 8.18 5.01
C HIS A 498 4.03 8.52 6.47
N ALA A 499 4.76 7.97 7.45
CA ALA A 499 4.52 8.29 8.85
C ALA A 499 4.73 9.78 9.14
N LEU A 500 5.79 10.40 8.58
CA LEU A 500 6.01 11.85 8.68
C LEU A 500 4.86 12.65 8.06
N HIS A 501 4.34 12.22 6.90
CA HIS A 501 3.17 12.85 6.28
C HIS A 501 1.94 12.79 7.19
N GLY A 502 1.72 11.65 7.86
CA GLY A 502 0.66 11.49 8.86
C GLY A 502 0.88 12.33 10.12
N MET A 503 2.09 12.32 10.68
CA MET A 503 2.42 13.00 11.93
C MET A 503 2.48 14.53 11.81
N PHE A 504 2.92 15.05 10.66
CA PHE A 504 3.01 16.48 10.42
C PHE A 504 1.73 17.14 9.94
N SER A 505 0.70 16.33 9.62
CA SER A 505 -0.60 16.87 9.23
C SER A 505 -1.06 17.97 10.20
N ASN A 506 -1.49 19.10 9.66
CA ASN A 506 -1.98 20.24 10.43
C ASN A 506 -3.17 20.88 9.71
N VAL A 507 -4.21 20.07 9.54
CA VAL A 507 -5.44 20.43 8.84
C VAL A 507 -6.60 20.60 9.81
N LYS A 508 -7.58 21.38 9.43
CA LYS A 508 -8.79 21.57 10.22
C LYS A 508 -9.69 20.33 10.13
N TYR A 509 -9.90 19.82 8.94
CA TYR A 509 -10.87 18.76 8.68
C TYR A 509 -10.18 17.40 8.57
N PRO A 510 -10.68 16.34 9.29
CA PRO A 510 -10.05 15.01 9.32
C PRO A 510 -9.98 14.36 7.93
N ARG A 511 -10.88 14.70 7.03
CA ARG A 511 -10.88 14.26 5.64
C ARG A 511 -9.55 14.51 4.92
N PHE A 512 -8.84 15.57 5.27
CA PHE A 512 -7.58 15.98 4.63
C PHE A 512 -6.33 15.50 5.36
N SER A 513 -6.50 14.75 6.44
CA SER A 513 -5.38 14.39 7.32
C SER A 513 -4.32 13.54 6.63
N GLY A 514 -3.08 13.99 6.71
CA GLY A 514 -1.87 13.24 6.34
C GLY A 514 -1.90 12.68 4.92
N THR A 515 -1.91 11.35 4.81
CA THR A 515 -1.86 10.62 3.54
C THR A 515 -3.20 10.59 2.77
N SER A 516 -4.19 11.39 3.18
CA SER A 516 -5.48 11.54 2.46
C SER A 516 -5.34 12.46 1.24
N VAL A 517 -4.45 12.12 0.33
CA VAL A 517 -4.10 12.84 -0.90
C VAL A 517 -4.41 11.96 -2.14
N PRO A 518 -4.37 12.51 -3.38
CA PRO A 518 -4.47 11.68 -4.58
C PRO A 518 -3.47 10.52 -4.58
N ARG A 519 -3.90 9.37 -5.11
CA ARG A 519 -3.10 8.14 -5.05
C ARG A 519 -1.74 8.28 -5.75
N ASP A 520 -1.68 9.02 -6.84
CA ASP A 520 -0.45 9.27 -7.59
C ASP A 520 0.44 10.39 -6.99
N PHE A 521 0.05 10.90 -5.83
CA PHE A 521 0.85 11.83 -5.05
C PHE A 521 1.28 11.25 -3.70
N VAL A 522 0.56 10.24 -3.19
CA VAL A 522 0.81 9.71 -1.84
C VAL A 522 2.21 9.13 -1.66
N GLU A 523 2.78 8.55 -2.72
CA GLU A 523 4.12 7.95 -2.71
C GLU A 523 5.25 8.99 -2.80
N TYR A 524 4.96 10.20 -3.23
CA TYR A 524 5.99 11.23 -3.44
C TYR A 524 6.76 11.57 -2.16
N PRO A 525 6.12 11.92 -1.03
CA PRO A 525 6.86 12.22 0.19
C PRO A 525 7.66 11.05 0.75
N SER A 526 7.13 9.83 0.63
CA SER A 526 7.81 8.62 1.09
C SER A 526 9.04 8.29 0.26
N GLN A 527 8.95 8.43 -1.07
CA GLN A 527 10.08 8.23 -1.98
C GLN A 527 11.17 9.30 -1.78
N VAL A 528 10.81 10.54 -1.52
CA VAL A 528 11.79 11.58 -1.14
C VAL A 528 12.54 11.16 0.13
N ASN A 529 11.85 10.57 1.10
CA ASN A 529 12.49 10.16 2.35
C ASN A 529 13.51 9.02 2.18
N GLU A 530 13.42 8.22 1.12
CA GLU A 530 14.38 7.15 0.79
C GLU A 530 15.82 7.69 0.56
N MET A 531 15.96 8.95 0.08
CA MET A 531 17.29 9.52 -0.17
C MET A 531 18.17 9.55 1.07
N TRP A 532 17.56 9.71 2.24
CA TRP A 532 18.28 9.83 3.50
C TRP A 532 18.96 8.54 3.93
N ALA A 533 18.47 7.37 3.49
CA ALA A 533 19.13 6.08 3.73
C ALA A 533 20.60 6.03 3.24
N ARG A 534 20.89 6.79 2.18
CA ARG A 534 22.23 6.86 1.56
C ARG A 534 22.90 8.23 1.70
N TRP A 535 22.28 9.15 2.44
CA TRP A 535 22.91 10.46 2.68
C TRP A 535 24.13 10.28 3.56
N PRO A 536 25.30 10.87 3.19
CA PRO A 536 26.58 10.58 3.86
C PRO A 536 26.55 10.70 5.38
N ASP A 537 25.96 11.79 5.92
CA ASP A 537 25.91 12.01 7.36
C ASP A 537 24.98 11.02 8.09
N VAL A 538 23.87 10.64 7.46
CA VAL A 538 22.92 9.65 8.00
C VAL A 538 23.56 8.27 7.97
N LEU A 539 24.12 7.90 6.82
CA LEU A 539 24.77 6.61 6.62
C LEU A 539 25.93 6.41 7.61
N LYS A 540 26.79 7.43 7.77
CA LYS A 540 27.87 7.41 8.76
C LYS A 540 27.37 7.22 10.20
N ASN A 541 26.18 7.72 10.50
CA ASN A 541 25.63 7.63 11.85
C ASN A 541 25.09 6.23 12.16
N TYR A 542 24.35 5.58 11.23
CA TYR A 542 23.73 4.28 11.51
C TYR A 542 24.53 3.08 11.02
N ALA A 543 25.29 3.20 9.91
CA ALA A 543 25.96 2.07 9.28
C ALA A 543 27.23 1.68 10.05
N LYS A 544 27.04 1.09 11.21
CA LYS A 544 28.08 0.58 12.11
C LYS A 544 27.95 -0.94 12.22
N HIS A 545 29.08 -1.62 12.19
CA HIS A 545 29.13 -3.07 12.31
C HIS A 545 28.54 -3.54 13.65
N TYR A 546 27.50 -4.38 13.62
CA TYR A 546 26.69 -4.73 14.79
C TYR A 546 27.46 -5.38 15.96
N LYS A 547 28.63 -6.01 15.70
CA LYS A 547 29.50 -6.60 16.75
C LYS A 547 30.57 -5.64 17.24
N THR A 548 31.25 -4.91 16.33
CA THR A 548 32.43 -4.11 16.66
C THR A 548 32.12 -2.63 16.88
N GLY A 549 30.97 -2.14 16.39
CA GLY A 549 30.62 -0.72 16.40
C GLY A 549 31.39 0.13 15.38
N GLU A 550 32.30 -0.48 14.61
CA GLU A 550 33.08 0.23 13.60
C GLU A 550 32.19 0.72 12.43
N PRO A 551 32.47 1.91 11.91
CA PRO A 551 31.72 2.43 10.76
C PRO A 551 31.99 1.62 9.52
N MET A 552 31.03 1.64 8.58
CA MET A 552 31.20 1.01 7.27
C MET A 552 32.43 1.58 6.55
N PRO A 553 33.33 0.72 6.05
CA PRO A 553 34.57 1.18 5.36
C PRO A 553 34.24 2.02 4.11
N GLN A 554 35.03 3.10 3.89
CA GLN A 554 34.85 3.96 2.71
C GLN A 554 34.92 3.18 1.39
N ALA A 555 35.82 2.20 1.30
CA ALA A 555 35.94 1.33 0.13
C ALA A 555 34.63 0.57 -0.19
N LEU A 556 33.87 0.16 0.84
CA LEU A 556 32.58 -0.51 0.65
C LEU A 556 31.50 0.49 0.18
N LEU A 557 31.50 1.71 0.74
CA LEU A 557 30.62 2.80 0.29
C LEU A 557 30.86 3.16 -1.18
N ASP A 558 32.10 3.22 -1.62
CA ASP A 558 32.48 3.51 -3.00
C ASP A 558 31.96 2.42 -3.96
N LYS A 559 32.04 1.13 -3.57
CA LYS A 559 31.45 0.01 -4.32
C LYS A 559 29.92 0.13 -4.42
N VAL A 560 29.24 0.46 -3.34
CA VAL A 560 27.78 0.69 -3.32
C VAL A 560 27.40 1.79 -4.30
N LYS A 561 28.12 2.90 -4.27
CA LYS A 561 27.90 4.03 -5.16
C LYS A 561 28.15 3.67 -6.64
N ALA A 562 29.21 2.92 -6.91
CA ALA A 562 29.52 2.45 -8.26
C ALA A 562 28.42 1.53 -8.82
N ALA A 563 27.78 0.72 -7.94
CA ALA A 563 26.70 -0.20 -8.31
C ALA A 563 25.29 0.43 -8.28
N GLU A 564 25.15 1.74 -8.06
CA GLU A 564 23.85 2.41 -7.85
C GLU A 564 22.87 2.22 -9.04
N LYS A 565 23.40 2.22 -10.26
CA LYS A 565 22.61 2.01 -11.48
C LYS A 565 22.52 0.55 -11.93
N PHE A 566 23.07 -0.37 -11.14
CA PHE A 566 23.06 -1.78 -11.49
C PHE A 566 21.64 -2.36 -11.39
N ASN A 567 21.29 -3.21 -12.35
CA ASN A 567 20.00 -3.92 -12.42
C ASN A 567 18.75 -3.00 -12.50
N GLN A 568 18.91 -1.77 -13.01
CA GLN A 568 17.79 -0.83 -13.19
C GLN A 568 16.89 -1.22 -14.36
N GLY A 569 17.43 -1.91 -15.38
CA GLY A 569 16.65 -2.48 -16.48
C GLY A 569 15.61 -3.48 -15.99
N PHE A 570 16.03 -4.45 -15.17
CA PHE A 570 15.15 -5.40 -14.53
C PHE A 570 14.09 -4.71 -13.67
N LYS A 571 14.52 -3.91 -12.69
CA LYS A 571 13.62 -3.26 -11.72
C LYS A 571 12.57 -2.38 -12.41
N THR A 572 12.97 -1.66 -13.45
CA THR A 572 12.03 -0.81 -14.18
C THR A 572 11.09 -1.63 -15.05
N THR A 573 11.57 -2.67 -15.72
CA THR A 573 10.75 -3.53 -16.59
C THR A 573 9.72 -4.34 -15.80
N GLU A 574 10.11 -4.96 -14.66
CA GLU A 574 9.18 -5.72 -13.81
C GLU A 574 8.04 -4.83 -13.29
N TYR A 575 8.38 -3.60 -12.88
CA TYR A 575 7.43 -2.62 -12.39
C TYR A 575 6.48 -2.13 -13.49
N LEU A 576 7.05 -1.70 -14.65
CA LEU A 576 6.25 -1.24 -15.80
C LEU A 576 5.34 -2.33 -16.35
N SER A 577 5.79 -3.60 -16.33
CA SER A 577 4.97 -4.73 -16.73
C SER A 577 3.72 -4.88 -15.86
N ALA A 578 3.83 -4.66 -14.56
CA ALA A 578 2.68 -4.65 -13.65
C ALA A 578 1.78 -3.41 -13.85
N SER A 579 2.37 -2.22 -14.05
CA SER A 579 1.63 -0.98 -14.27
C SER A 579 0.83 -0.98 -15.59
N LEU A 580 1.44 -1.48 -16.67
CA LEU A 580 0.79 -1.62 -17.96
C LEU A 580 -0.31 -2.70 -17.93
N LEU A 581 -0.11 -3.76 -17.16
CA LEU A 581 -1.13 -4.79 -16.94
C LEU A 581 -2.34 -4.24 -16.14
N ASP A 582 -2.09 -3.44 -15.12
CA ASP A 582 -3.14 -2.73 -14.38
C ASP A 582 -3.98 -1.84 -15.31
N GLN A 583 -3.32 -1.02 -16.14
CA GLN A 583 -3.99 -0.19 -17.13
C GLN A 583 -4.77 -1.02 -18.16
N ALA A 584 -4.22 -2.14 -18.63
CA ALA A 584 -4.89 -3.00 -19.60
C ALA A 584 -6.21 -3.58 -19.06
N TRP A 585 -6.24 -4.03 -17.79
CA TRP A 585 -7.47 -4.51 -17.15
C TRP A 585 -8.53 -3.42 -16.99
N HIS A 586 -8.11 -2.20 -16.63
CA HIS A 586 -9.03 -1.13 -16.23
C HIS A 586 -9.43 -0.19 -17.38
N GLN A 587 -8.86 -0.37 -18.58
CA GLN A 587 -9.30 0.30 -19.79
C GLN A 587 -10.29 -0.52 -20.61
N LEU A 588 -10.69 -1.72 -20.14
CA LEU A 588 -11.72 -2.52 -20.77
C LEU A 588 -13.12 -1.89 -20.57
N ASN A 589 -13.93 -1.96 -21.62
CA ASN A 589 -15.37 -1.74 -21.48
C ASN A 589 -16.11 -3.08 -21.25
N PRO A 590 -17.41 -3.09 -20.86
CA PRO A 590 -18.13 -4.32 -20.52
C PRO A 590 -18.16 -5.40 -21.61
N SER A 591 -18.06 -5.01 -22.90
CA SER A 591 -18.07 -5.96 -24.02
C SER A 591 -16.69 -6.57 -24.34
N GLN A 592 -15.64 -6.07 -23.74
CA GLN A 592 -14.26 -6.47 -23.99
C GLN A 592 -13.69 -7.41 -22.92
N ILE A 593 -14.46 -7.75 -21.89
CA ILE A 593 -13.97 -8.60 -20.80
C ILE A 593 -13.59 -9.97 -21.35
N PRO A 594 -12.33 -10.42 -21.11
CA PRO A 594 -11.86 -11.69 -21.64
C PRO A 594 -12.52 -12.88 -20.96
N LYS A 595 -12.52 -14.03 -21.65
CA LYS A 595 -12.97 -15.29 -21.07
C LYS A 595 -11.87 -16.01 -20.28
N ASP A 596 -10.61 -15.74 -20.62
CA ASP A 596 -9.42 -16.33 -19.99
C ASP A 596 -8.48 -15.23 -19.50
N ALA A 597 -8.36 -15.12 -18.19
CA ALA A 597 -7.53 -14.11 -17.54
C ALA A 597 -6.02 -14.34 -17.76
N VAL A 598 -5.57 -15.60 -17.91
CA VAL A 598 -4.16 -15.93 -18.14
C VAL A 598 -3.75 -15.54 -19.56
N ALA A 599 -4.58 -15.89 -20.54
CA ALA A 599 -4.35 -15.52 -21.94
C ALA A 599 -4.39 -13.99 -22.12
N PHE A 600 -5.31 -13.30 -21.44
CA PHE A 600 -5.39 -11.84 -21.49
C PHE A 600 -4.11 -11.19 -20.92
N GLU A 601 -3.63 -11.63 -19.77
CA GLU A 601 -2.39 -11.11 -19.16
C GLU A 601 -1.20 -11.24 -20.11
N ALA A 602 -1.05 -12.42 -20.73
CA ALA A 602 0.04 -12.67 -21.68
C ALA A 602 -0.06 -11.74 -22.91
N ASP A 603 -1.26 -11.60 -23.47
CA ASP A 603 -1.53 -10.73 -24.63
C ASP A 603 -1.30 -9.25 -24.31
N ALA A 604 -1.77 -8.78 -23.15
CA ALA A 604 -1.60 -7.38 -22.72
C ALA A 604 -0.12 -7.02 -22.57
N ARG A 605 0.69 -7.88 -21.92
CA ARG A 605 2.12 -7.67 -21.74
C ARG A 605 2.87 -7.67 -23.09
N ARG A 606 2.50 -8.58 -24.00
CA ARG A 606 3.09 -8.64 -25.35
C ARG A 606 2.77 -7.36 -26.14
N LYS A 607 1.52 -6.91 -26.15
CA LYS A 607 1.12 -5.65 -26.82
C LYS A 607 1.83 -4.44 -26.28
N ALA A 608 2.11 -4.43 -24.97
CA ALA A 608 2.86 -3.37 -24.31
C ALA A 608 4.39 -3.48 -24.49
N GLY A 609 4.89 -4.55 -25.14
CA GLY A 609 6.33 -4.75 -25.36
C GLY A 609 7.14 -5.05 -24.09
N VAL A 610 6.48 -5.55 -23.02
CA VAL A 610 7.11 -5.85 -21.73
C VAL A 610 7.03 -7.35 -21.37
N ASP A 611 6.92 -8.21 -22.37
CA ASP A 611 6.83 -9.67 -22.23
C ASP A 611 8.19 -10.39 -22.30
N PHE A 612 9.27 -9.67 -21.96
CA PHE A 612 10.61 -10.25 -21.91
C PHE A 612 10.68 -11.36 -20.85
N ALA A 613 10.79 -12.61 -21.29
CA ALA A 613 10.60 -13.81 -20.46
C ALA A 613 11.48 -13.85 -19.19
N PRO A 614 12.77 -13.44 -19.21
CA PRO A 614 13.58 -13.39 -18.00
C PRO A 614 13.12 -12.39 -16.94
N VAL A 615 12.26 -11.42 -17.31
CA VAL A 615 11.74 -10.40 -16.39
C VAL A 615 10.21 -10.55 -16.27
N PRO A 616 9.72 -11.36 -15.34
CA PRO A 616 8.29 -11.47 -15.07
C PRO A 616 7.75 -10.14 -14.48
N PRO A 617 6.43 -9.89 -14.54
CA PRO A 617 5.86 -8.73 -13.89
C PRO A 617 6.03 -8.84 -12.38
N ARG A 618 6.19 -7.71 -11.70
CA ARG A 618 6.30 -7.64 -10.23
C ARG A 618 5.11 -8.30 -9.52
N TYR A 619 3.93 -8.18 -10.13
CA TYR A 619 2.71 -8.89 -9.75
C TYR A 619 2.02 -9.43 -10.99
N ARG A 620 1.57 -10.67 -10.93
CA ARG A 620 0.59 -11.19 -11.87
C ARG A 620 -0.82 -10.81 -11.42
N SER A 621 -1.77 -10.74 -12.32
CA SER A 621 -3.17 -10.39 -12.05
C SER A 621 -3.75 -11.12 -10.84
N PHE A 622 -3.32 -12.35 -10.60
CA PHE A 622 -3.94 -13.28 -9.65
C PHE A 622 -3.56 -13.07 -8.18
N TYR A 623 -2.47 -12.33 -7.92
CA TYR A 623 -2.02 -11.92 -6.57
C TYR A 623 -1.69 -10.43 -6.49
N PHE A 624 -2.27 -9.64 -7.40
CA PHE A 624 -2.06 -8.20 -7.47
C PHE A 624 -3.03 -7.44 -6.55
N SER A 625 -2.83 -7.56 -5.23
CA SER A 625 -3.67 -6.92 -4.22
C SER A 625 -3.83 -5.43 -4.44
N HIS A 626 -2.78 -4.70 -4.87
CA HIS A 626 -2.85 -3.27 -5.19
C HIS A 626 -3.99 -2.95 -6.17
N ALA A 627 -4.07 -3.69 -7.28
CA ALA A 627 -5.03 -3.44 -8.35
C ALA A 627 -6.44 -3.99 -8.03
N PHE A 628 -6.54 -5.13 -7.31
CA PHE A 628 -7.82 -5.83 -7.14
C PHE A 628 -8.41 -5.75 -5.72
N ALA A 629 -7.65 -5.29 -4.71
CA ALA A 629 -8.13 -5.20 -3.34
C ALA A 629 -7.74 -3.92 -2.59
N ALA A 630 -6.58 -3.33 -2.85
CA ALA A 630 -5.99 -2.28 -2.00
C ALA A 630 -6.11 -0.84 -2.53
N GLY A 631 -7.03 -0.56 -3.47
CA GLY A 631 -7.36 0.81 -3.91
C GLY A 631 -6.39 1.45 -4.90
N TYR A 632 -5.53 0.64 -5.59
CA TYR A 632 -4.67 1.08 -6.70
C TYR A 632 -5.16 0.60 -8.06
N SER A 633 -6.47 0.37 -8.22
CA SER A 633 -7.04 -0.01 -9.52
C SER A 633 -6.88 1.11 -10.54
N ALA A 634 -6.31 0.81 -11.70
CA ALA A 634 -5.80 1.78 -12.67
C ALA A 634 -4.80 2.78 -12.08
N GLY A 635 -4.25 2.47 -10.91
CA GLY A 635 -3.46 3.37 -10.08
C GLY A 635 -2.05 2.88 -9.76
N TYR A 636 -1.60 1.72 -10.28
CA TYR A 636 -0.25 1.23 -9.97
C TYR A 636 0.86 2.07 -10.63
N TYR A 637 0.53 2.84 -11.66
CA TYR A 637 1.43 3.85 -12.25
C TYR A 637 1.87 4.92 -11.22
N SER A 638 1.15 5.09 -10.15
CA SER A 638 1.37 6.11 -9.10
C SER A 638 2.79 6.13 -8.56
N TYR A 639 3.43 4.98 -8.43
CA TYR A 639 4.81 4.89 -7.94
C TYR A 639 5.81 5.60 -8.86
N ILE A 640 5.74 5.37 -10.17
CA ILE A 640 6.67 6.02 -11.10
C ILE A 640 6.26 7.46 -11.39
N TRP A 641 4.97 7.79 -11.31
CA TRP A 641 4.47 9.16 -11.38
C TRP A 641 4.99 9.99 -10.21
N SER A 642 4.83 9.49 -8.99
CA SER A 642 5.37 10.12 -7.78
C SER A 642 6.90 10.17 -7.80
N GLU A 643 7.59 9.20 -8.42
CA GLU A 643 9.04 9.20 -8.54
C GLU A 643 9.56 10.30 -9.47
N VAL A 644 8.75 10.80 -10.42
CA VAL A 644 9.09 12.02 -11.18
C VAL A 644 9.20 13.21 -10.21
N LEU A 645 8.22 13.37 -9.30
CA LEU A 645 8.20 14.44 -8.32
C LEU A 645 9.34 14.27 -7.29
N ASP A 646 9.56 13.05 -6.82
CA ASP A 646 10.64 12.70 -5.90
C ASP A 646 12.01 12.99 -6.50
N ALA A 647 12.31 12.48 -7.69
CA ALA A 647 13.61 12.64 -8.31
C ALA A 647 13.97 14.12 -8.51
N ASP A 648 12.99 14.93 -8.89
CA ASP A 648 13.13 16.37 -9.06
C ASP A 648 13.32 17.09 -7.71
N THR A 649 12.55 16.69 -6.68
CA THR A 649 12.71 17.21 -5.31
C THR A 649 14.06 16.84 -4.70
N VAL A 650 14.54 15.62 -4.90
CA VAL A 650 15.86 15.18 -4.43
C VAL A 650 16.97 16.00 -5.10
N GLN A 651 16.83 16.31 -6.40
CA GLN A 651 17.77 17.20 -7.09
C GLN A 651 17.73 18.60 -6.48
N TRP A 652 16.54 19.16 -6.26
CA TRP A 652 16.35 20.46 -5.61
C TRP A 652 17.00 20.49 -4.21
N ILE A 653 16.75 19.48 -3.36
CA ILE A 653 17.33 19.37 -2.01
C ILE A 653 18.87 19.35 -2.09
N LYS A 654 19.46 18.60 -3.01
CA LYS A 654 20.92 18.54 -3.19
C LYS A 654 21.50 19.90 -3.55
N GLU A 655 20.84 20.65 -4.42
CA GLU A 655 21.24 22.00 -4.85
C GLU A 655 21.11 23.02 -3.72
N HIS A 656 20.22 22.79 -2.73
CA HIS A 656 20.00 23.64 -1.57
C HIS A 656 20.72 23.18 -0.28
N GLY A 657 21.76 22.33 -0.44
CA GLY A 657 22.66 21.94 0.64
C GLY A 657 22.25 20.73 1.48
N GLY A 658 21.28 19.96 1.02
CA GLY A 658 20.99 18.61 1.52
C GLY A 658 20.33 18.55 2.88
N LEU A 659 20.93 17.82 3.83
CA LEU A 659 20.39 17.55 5.17
C LEU A 659 20.48 18.79 6.07
N LYS A 660 19.64 19.77 5.79
CA LYS A 660 19.53 21.03 6.53
C LYS A 660 18.13 21.22 7.08
N ARG A 661 18.05 21.89 8.23
CA ARG A 661 16.79 22.22 8.88
C ARG A 661 15.86 23.04 7.98
N GLU A 662 16.41 24.02 7.27
CA GLU A 662 15.65 24.92 6.40
C GLU A 662 14.95 24.16 5.27
N ASN A 663 15.59 23.11 4.70
CA ASN A 663 15.00 22.25 3.69
C ASN A 663 13.87 21.41 4.29
N GLY A 664 14.09 20.86 5.49
CA GLY A 664 13.08 20.10 6.22
C GLY A 664 11.87 20.96 6.60
N ASP A 665 12.10 22.13 7.19
CA ASP A 665 11.02 23.06 7.56
C ASP A 665 10.19 23.47 6.34
N ARG A 666 10.83 23.81 5.21
CA ARG A 666 10.14 24.15 3.96
C ARG A 666 9.32 22.97 3.44
N PHE A 667 9.86 21.75 3.42
CA PHE A 667 9.15 20.55 2.97
C PHE A 667 7.96 20.21 3.89
N ARG A 668 8.15 20.35 5.20
CA ARG A 668 7.09 20.19 6.19
C ARG A 668 5.97 21.23 6.00
N GLU A 669 6.31 22.51 5.94
CA GLU A 669 5.32 23.59 5.93
C GLU A 669 4.55 23.68 4.62
N MET A 670 5.24 23.53 3.47
CA MET A 670 4.62 23.71 2.17
C MET A 670 3.93 22.46 1.65
N LEU A 671 4.26 21.27 2.20
CA LEU A 671 3.77 19.99 1.65
C LEU A 671 3.20 19.07 2.73
N LEU A 672 4.03 18.54 3.65
CA LEU A 672 3.60 17.48 4.56
C LEU A 672 2.47 17.92 5.49
N SER A 673 2.50 19.15 6.00
CA SER A 673 1.48 19.66 6.91
C SER A 673 0.14 19.95 6.24
N GLN A 674 0.15 20.08 4.92
CA GLN A 674 -1.05 20.41 4.15
C GLN A 674 -1.97 19.20 3.95
N GLY A 675 -1.45 17.96 4.05
CA GLY A 675 -2.23 16.78 3.76
C GLY A 675 -2.94 16.90 2.42
N GLY A 676 -4.23 16.59 2.38
CA GLY A 676 -5.09 16.69 1.19
C GLY A 676 -5.90 18.00 1.10
N SER A 677 -5.51 19.06 1.83
CA SER A 677 -6.31 20.30 1.94
C SER A 677 -6.19 21.25 0.75
N ALA A 678 -5.33 20.95 -0.23
CA ALA A 678 -5.13 21.74 -1.42
C ALA A 678 -4.80 20.85 -2.64
N ASP A 679 -4.75 21.47 -3.83
CA ASP A 679 -4.29 20.79 -5.06
C ASP A 679 -2.85 20.27 -4.90
N ALA A 680 -2.69 18.96 -5.08
CA ALA A 680 -1.43 18.27 -4.78
C ALA A 680 -0.27 18.73 -5.68
N LEU A 681 -0.50 18.93 -7.00
CA LEU A 681 0.53 19.48 -7.89
C LEU A 681 0.83 20.95 -7.57
N GLY A 682 -0.16 21.70 -7.09
CA GLY A 682 0.03 23.06 -6.56
C GLY A 682 0.98 23.07 -5.37
N LEU A 683 0.87 22.11 -4.45
CA LEU A 683 1.79 21.96 -3.32
C LEU A 683 3.23 21.68 -3.79
N PHE A 684 3.41 20.79 -4.77
CA PHE A 684 4.73 20.55 -5.38
C PHE A 684 5.30 21.84 -6.00
N LYS A 685 4.51 22.54 -6.82
CA LYS A 685 4.93 23.80 -7.46
C LYS A 685 5.32 24.86 -6.45
N ASN A 686 4.58 25.00 -5.35
CA ASN A 686 4.88 25.94 -4.27
C ASN A 686 6.21 25.59 -3.60
N PHE A 687 6.48 24.31 -3.40
CA PHE A 687 7.72 23.83 -2.80
C PHE A 687 8.93 24.06 -3.72
N VAL A 688 8.88 23.58 -4.98
CA VAL A 688 10.02 23.62 -5.90
C VAL A 688 10.12 24.95 -6.67
N GLY A 689 8.99 25.68 -6.81
CA GLY A 689 8.89 26.94 -7.54
C GLY A 689 8.58 26.83 -9.03
N ARG A 690 8.32 25.61 -9.55
CA ARG A 690 8.07 25.31 -10.97
C ARG A 690 7.31 23.99 -11.18
N ASN A 691 6.97 23.67 -12.42
CA ASN A 691 6.46 22.35 -12.79
C ASN A 691 7.55 21.27 -12.63
N PRO A 692 7.16 19.99 -12.41
CA PRO A 692 8.10 18.88 -12.29
C PRO A 692 8.84 18.62 -13.62
N TYR A 693 10.09 18.13 -13.52
CA TYR A 693 10.90 17.65 -14.61
C TYR A 693 11.10 16.14 -14.53
N ILE A 694 11.05 15.45 -15.68
CA ILE A 694 11.24 13.99 -15.77
C ILE A 694 12.73 13.59 -15.84
N GLU A 695 13.61 14.49 -16.26
CA GLU A 695 15.01 14.21 -16.52
C GLU A 695 15.77 13.65 -15.31
N PRO A 696 15.54 14.11 -14.05
CA PRO A 696 16.15 13.50 -12.86
C PRO A 696 15.80 12.03 -12.70
N LEU A 697 14.55 11.64 -12.98
CA LEU A 697 14.11 10.24 -12.96
C LEU A 697 14.83 9.42 -14.04
N LEU A 698 14.85 9.89 -15.30
CA LEU A 698 15.52 9.19 -16.39
C LEU A 698 16.98 8.93 -16.08
N LYS A 699 17.68 9.94 -15.53
CA LYS A 699 19.09 9.83 -15.11
C LYS A 699 19.27 8.82 -13.95
N ARG A 700 18.38 8.84 -12.97
CA ARG A 700 18.40 7.91 -11.83
C ARG A 700 18.25 6.46 -12.28
N ARG A 701 17.36 6.20 -13.22
CA ARG A 701 17.06 4.87 -13.74
C ARG A 701 17.94 4.46 -14.95
N GLY A 702 18.86 5.32 -15.39
CA GLY A 702 19.70 5.04 -16.54
C GLY A 702 18.93 4.93 -17.86
N LEU A 703 17.81 5.65 -17.97
CA LEU A 703 16.94 5.73 -19.14
C LEU A 703 17.22 6.98 -20.00
N ASP A 704 18.21 7.78 -19.60
CA ASP A 704 18.66 9.00 -20.27
C ASP A 704 19.60 8.76 -21.46
N ARG A 705 19.98 7.51 -21.72
CA ARG A 705 20.79 7.14 -22.88
C ARG A 705 19.88 6.81 -24.06
N ALA A 706 20.13 7.45 -25.21
CA ALA A 706 19.54 7.02 -26.46
C ALA A 706 19.81 5.51 -26.65
N PRO A 707 18.90 4.72 -27.24
CA PRO A 707 19.21 3.37 -27.67
C PRO A 707 20.45 3.45 -28.57
N SER A 708 21.59 2.94 -28.11
CA SER A 708 22.71 2.71 -29.03
C SER A 708 22.27 1.58 -29.95
N ASP A 709 22.24 1.88 -31.24
CA ASP A 709 21.99 0.93 -32.33
C ASP A 709 22.83 -0.35 -32.19
#